data_6a39f3083bec4f2425a6d17a1f4f2b14
#
_entry.id   6a39f3083bec4f2425a6d17a1f4f2b14
#
_cell.length_a   1.000
_cell.length_b   1.000
_cell.length_c   1.000
_cell.angle_alpha   90.00
_cell.angle_beta   90.00
_cell.angle_gamma   90.00
#
_symmetry.space_group_name_H-M   'P 1'
#
loop_
_entity.id
_entity.type
_entity.pdbx_description
1 polymer ?
#
loop_
_entity_poly.entity_id
_entity_poly.type
_entity_poly.pdbx_seq_one_letter_code
_entity_poly.pdbx_strand_id
1 'polypeptide(L)'
;MLRIKKLDIFVLKSFLLLFAGTFFICLFIFMMQFLWRYVDELVGKGLEINVLAQFFFYSGLTLIPLSLPLAILLAALMTFGNFGERYELLSMKAAGIPLLRIIRPVVLFCVFLGGISFFFQNIIGPRAQKQLWTLLVSMKQKSPEVDIPEGVFYSDIDGYNIYVKHKDRKTGLLKDILIYNFSDGFENAHIIWAAEGKLELTADKQHLFLHLYNGEQFENLKSQSVISRNVPYRRETFKEKHTLIQFSSEFNMVDGSFLDRRSDIKNMHEISVAIDSLTTHADSVGRSMYSDIMSTTYRGAVLTPADSVKIKTENIAVINTDSIYNSMTSQEKLKVLTTTENRVKSLSTDWDMKSFLTKDTDNSIRSHRSDWHKKITLSLACIIFFFIGAPLGAIIRKGGLGMPVVISVLIFVIYYIIDSGATRVAKSGEMNIVLGTWMSTIVLAPLGAFFTYKSNKDSVVFNLDVYAAFFRKLFGIRQSRHMFKKEVIIHTPEYAKDIEILDEISKDCQTYLETHRLKGMPNYIQIFTNNKHDDAIAEISKKMEALIEELSNTKDAVLLNLMNNYPFLSVKAHKSLFDNRWLNLLFGIIVPAGLLLYLNIWRYRLRLEKDLRVIIKTNQSIIEQIENQQLYLQK
;
A
#
# COMPACT_ATOMS: atom_id res chain seq x y z
N MET A 1 -42.56 -8.24 8.41
CA MET A 1 -42.30 -6.86 8.85
C MET A 1 -41.15 -6.84 9.85
N LEU A 2 -40.05 -6.17 9.54
CA LEU A 2 -38.90 -5.94 10.43
C LEU A 2 -39.36 -4.94 11.53
N ARG A 3 -39.71 -5.45 12.69
CA ARG A 3 -40.10 -4.59 13.83
C ARG A 3 -38.84 -3.95 14.40
N ILE A 4 -38.56 -2.69 14.06
CA ILE A 4 -37.42 -1.92 14.57
C ILE A 4 -37.57 -1.76 16.08
N LYS A 5 -36.60 -2.26 16.85
CA LYS A 5 -36.60 -2.15 18.31
C LYS A 5 -35.78 -0.91 18.74
N LYS A 6 -36.05 -0.42 19.96
CA LYS A 6 -35.30 0.73 20.53
C LYS A 6 -33.76 0.51 20.51
N LEU A 7 -33.33 -0.74 20.73
CA LEU A 7 -31.94 -1.13 20.65
C LEU A 7 -31.34 -0.91 19.23
N ASP A 8 -32.10 -1.27 18.19
CA ASP A 8 -31.64 -1.12 16.79
C ASP A 8 -31.42 0.37 16.47
N ILE A 9 -32.31 1.25 16.94
CA ILE A 9 -32.18 2.71 16.76
C ILE A 9 -30.99 3.25 17.55
N PHE A 10 -30.77 2.79 18.77
CA PHE A 10 -29.66 3.22 19.62
C PHE A 10 -28.31 2.91 18.98
N VAL A 11 -28.11 1.67 18.54
CA VAL A 11 -26.86 1.24 17.89
C VAL A 11 -26.64 1.98 16.56
N LEU A 12 -27.70 2.08 15.74
CA LEU A 12 -27.63 2.76 14.46
C LEU A 12 -27.34 4.26 14.61
N LYS A 13 -28.01 4.95 15.56
CA LYS A 13 -27.79 6.39 15.82
C LYS A 13 -26.34 6.65 16.25
N SER A 14 -25.80 5.82 17.14
CA SER A 14 -24.41 5.94 17.61
C SER A 14 -23.40 5.74 16.46
N PHE A 15 -23.68 4.76 15.59
CA PHE A 15 -22.84 4.50 14.42
C PHE A 15 -22.92 5.64 13.39
N LEU A 16 -24.14 6.11 13.06
CA LEU A 16 -24.36 7.16 12.06
C LEU A 16 -23.63 8.46 12.40
N LEU A 17 -23.66 8.87 13.68
CA LEU A 17 -22.98 10.09 14.13
C LEU A 17 -21.48 10.00 13.92
N LEU A 18 -20.88 8.87 14.32
CA LEU A 18 -19.44 8.64 14.13
C LEU A 18 -19.09 8.43 12.66
N PHE A 19 -19.94 7.72 11.90
CA PHE A 19 -19.74 7.51 10.47
C PHE A 19 -19.71 8.83 9.69
N ALA A 20 -20.65 9.74 9.94
CA ALA A 20 -20.67 11.04 9.29
C ALA A 20 -19.37 11.81 9.55
N GLY A 21 -18.92 11.89 10.80
CA GLY A 21 -17.67 12.55 11.15
C GLY A 21 -16.45 11.90 10.51
N THR A 22 -16.32 10.57 10.62
CA THR A 22 -15.19 9.83 10.06
C THR A 22 -15.17 9.86 8.53
N PHE A 23 -16.34 9.87 7.88
CA PHE A 23 -16.43 9.97 6.43
C PHE A 23 -15.86 11.29 5.90
N PHE A 24 -16.26 12.42 6.49
CA PHE A 24 -15.72 13.71 6.10
C PHE A 24 -14.21 13.83 6.37
N ILE A 25 -13.75 13.29 7.50
CA ILE A 25 -12.31 13.27 7.83
C ILE A 25 -11.53 12.43 6.79
N CYS A 26 -11.99 11.23 6.48
CA CYS A 26 -11.35 10.37 5.49
C CYS A 26 -11.37 11.00 4.09
N LEU A 27 -12.50 11.57 3.69
CA LEU A 27 -12.62 12.27 2.41
C LEU A 27 -11.66 13.45 2.32
N PHE A 28 -11.55 14.24 3.40
CA PHE A 28 -10.62 15.36 3.48
C PHE A 28 -9.15 14.90 3.38
N ILE A 29 -8.78 13.83 4.09
CA ILE A 29 -7.42 13.27 4.03
C ILE A 29 -7.08 12.82 2.60
N PHE A 30 -7.98 12.06 1.95
CA PHE A 30 -7.75 11.63 0.57
C PHE A 30 -7.73 12.80 -0.40
N MET A 31 -8.55 13.82 -0.19
CA MET A 31 -8.54 15.03 -1.01
C MET A 31 -7.23 15.80 -0.85
N MET A 32 -6.71 15.93 0.38
CA MET A 32 -5.39 16.54 0.62
C MET A 32 -4.26 15.75 -0.04
N GLN A 33 -4.29 14.40 0.05
CA GLN A 33 -3.32 13.55 -0.65
C GLN A 33 -3.41 13.72 -2.17
N PHE A 34 -4.62 13.83 -2.71
CA PHE A 34 -4.84 14.05 -4.12
C PHE A 34 -4.33 15.42 -4.58
N LEU A 35 -4.63 16.48 -3.81
CA LEU A 35 -4.14 17.83 -4.06
C LEU A 35 -2.62 17.92 -4.08
N TRP A 36 -1.96 17.26 -3.13
CA TRP A 36 -0.51 17.25 -3.07
C TRP A 36 0.13 16.67 -4.33
N ARG A 37 -0.56 15.72 -4.97
CA ARG A 37 -0.10 15.13 -6.24
C ARG A 37 -0.16 16.10 -7.41
N TYR A 38 -1.09 17.07 -7.41
CA TYR A 38 -1.35 18.00 -8.52
C TYR A 38 -1.07 19.46 -8.16
N VAL A 39 -0.30 19.70 -7.09
CA VAL A 39 0.01 21.05 -6.63
C VAL A 39 0.73 21.88 -7.70
N ASP A 40 1.61 21.24 -8.46
CA ASP A 40 2.38 21.90 -9.53
C ASP A 40 1.49 22.38 -10.69
N GLU A 41 0.39 21.67 -10.96
CA GLU A 41 -0.60 22.08 -11.95
C GLU A 41 -1.55 23.15 -11.46
N LEU A 42 -1.70 23.31 -10.15
CA LEU A 42 -2.66 24.24 -9.53
C LEU A 42 -2.04 25.58 -9.17
N VAL A 43 -0.76 25.58 -8.74
CA VAL A 43 -0.09 26.78 -8.23
C VAL A 43 0.67 27.47 -9.36
N GLY A 44 0.59 28.80 -9.41
CA GLY A 44 1.37 29.61 -10.35
C GLY A 44 0.78 29.79 -11.75
N LYS A 45 -0.31 29.10 -12.10
CA LYS A 45 -0.92 29.16 -13.45
C LYS A 45 -2.05 30.18 -13.59
N GLY A 46 -2.32 31.03 -12.60
CA GLY A 46 -3.37 32.05 -12.68
C GLY A 46 -4.76 31.47 -13.01
N LEU A 47 -5.10 30.31 -12.41
CA LEU A 47 -6.40 29.66 -12.64
C LEU A 47 -7.53 30.45 -11.97
N GLU A 48 -8.67 30.53 -12.63
CA GLU A 48 -9.86 31.12 -12.05
C GLU A 48 -10.40 30.31 -10.88
N ILE A 49 -10.95 30.97 -9.87
CA ILE A 49 -11.56 30.32 -8.70
C ILE A 49 -12.64 29.30 -9.11
N ASN A 50 -13.37 29.56 -10.17
CA ASN A 50 -14.41 28.67 -10.68
C ASN A 50 -13.83 27.33 -11.18
N VAL A 51 -12.70 27.38 -11.89
CA VAL A 51 -11.98 26.18 -12.37
C VAL A 51 -11.43 25.37 -11.20
N LEU A 52 -10.87 26.06 -10.19
CA LEU A 52 -10.41 25.42 -8.96
C LEU A 52 -11.58 24.75 -8.20
N ALA A 53 -12.71 25.43 -8.07
CA ALA A 53 -13.89 24.88 -7.43
C ALA A 53 -14.42 23.63 -8.16
N GLN A 54 -14.45 23.64 -9.49
CA GLN A 54 -14.81 22.48 -10.30
C GLN A 54 -13.81 21.32 -10.09
N PHE A 55 -12.53 21.61 -10.06
CA PHE A 55 -11.50 20.62 -9.80
C PHE A 55 -11.70 19.94 -8.43
N PHE A 56 -11.90 20.72 -7.37
CA PHE A 56 -12.19 20.20 -6.02
C PHE A 56 -13.48 19.40 -5.98
N PHE A 57 -14.51 19.86 -6.66
CA PHE A 57 -15.81 19.17 -6.71
C PHE A 57 -15.69 17.82 -7.40
N TYR A 58 -15.11 17.75 -8.60
CA TYR A 58 -14.96 16.49 -9.32
C TYR A 58 -13.97 15.55 -8.65
N SER A 59 -12.87 16.04 -8.07
CA SER A 59 -11.94 15.22 -7.30
C SER A 59 -12.62 14.62 -6.07
N GLY A 60 -13.40 15.43 -5.33
CA GLY A 60 -14.19 14.94 -4.21
C GLY A 60 -15.15 13.82 -4.59
N LEU A 61 -15.90 13.98 -5.68
CA LEU A 61 -16.82 12.93 -6.17
C LEU A 61 -16.09 11.61 -6.53
N THR A 62 -14.90 11.70 -7.13
CA THR A 62 -14.13 10.50 -7.48
C THR A 62 -13.55 9.77 -6.27
N LEU A 63 -13.32 10.48 -5.16
CA LEU A 63 -12.75 9.94 -3.93
C LEU A 63 -13.80 9.33 -2.98
N ILE A 64 -15.10 9.65 -3.15
CA ILE A 64 -16.17 9.11 -2.30
C ILE A 64 -16.14 7.57 -2.20
N PRO A 65 -16.10 6.80 -3.30
CA PRO A 65 -16.13 5.34 -3.20
C PRO A 65 -14.92 4.74 -2.46
N LEU A 66 -13.77 5.40 -2.51
CA LEU A 66 -12.55 4.98 -1.82
C LEU A 66 -12.60 5.32 -0.32
N SER A 67 -13.20 6.46 0.03
CA SER A 67 -13.30 6.91 1.43
C SER A 67 -14.34 6.13 2.22
N LEU A 68 -15.41 5.64 1.59
CA LEU A 68 -16.51 4.94 2.26
C LEU A 68 -16.06 3.70 3.05
N PRO A 69 -15.28 2.74 2.48
CA PRO A 69 -14.85 1.56 3.22
C PRO A 69 -14.01 1.91 4.45
N LEU A 70 -13.06 2.85 4.31
CA LEU A 70 -12.23 3.30 5.44
C LEU A 70 -13.05 3.99 6.53
N ALA A 71 -13.98 4.85 6.14
CA ALA A 71 -14.86 5.53 7.07
C ALA A 71 -15.77 4.55 7.85
N ILE A 72 -16.29 3.53 7.17
CA ILE A 72 -17.07 2.46 7.79
C ILE A 72 -16.23 1.67 8.80
N LEU A 73 -14.99 1.30 8.42
CA LEU A 73 -14.07 0.59 9.30
C LEU A 73 -13.79 1.38 10.56
N LEU A 74 -13.43 2.66 10.41
CA LEU A 74 -13.11 3.55 11.51
C LEU A 74 -14.33 3.81 12.39
N ALA A 75 -15.50 4.10 11.80
CA ALA A 75 -16.75 4.30 12.53
C ALA A 75 -17.16 3.04 13.31
N ALA A 76 -17.00 1.85 12.70
CA ALA A 76 -17.31 0.58 13.37
C ALA A 76 -16.37 0.34 14.56
N LEU A 77 -15.05 0.52 14.36
CA LEU A 77 -14.06 0.40 15.43
C LEU A 77 -14.37 1.34 16.61
N MET A 78 -14.66 2.61 16.30
CA MET A 78 -14.98 3.61 17.33
C MET A 78 -16.32 3.33 18.02
N THR A 79 -17.38 2.98 17.28
CA THR A 79 -18.70 2.73 17.86
C THR A 79 -18.67 1.54 18.81
N PHE A 80 -18.15 0.40 18.33
CA PHE A 80 -18.08 -0.82 19.14
C PHE A 80 -17.00 -0.76 20.21
N GLY A 81 -15.93 0.01 19.98
CA GLY A 81 -14.93 0.35 21.00
C GLY A 81 -15.54 1.13 22.16
N ASN A 82 -16.29 2.19 21.87
CA ASN A 82 -17.00 2.98 22.88
C ASN A 82 -18.03 2.14 23.65
N PHE A 83 -18.80 1.27 22.97
CA PHE A 83 -19.70 0.35 23.65
C PHE A 83 -18.97 -0.65 24.56
N GLY A 84 -17.77 -1.08 24.17
CA GLY A 84 -16.90 -1.91 24.99
C GLY A 84 -16.35 -1.19 26.22
N GLU A 85 -15.85 0.02 26.05
CA GLU A 85 -15.28 0.87 27.10
C GLU A 85 -16.32 1.27 28.17
N ARG A 86 -17.53 1.62 27.73
CA ARG A 86 -18.66 1.98 28.62
C ARG A 86 -19.41 0.78 29.20
N TYR A 87 -18.94 -0.44 28.96
CA TYR A 87 -19.61 -1.68 29.37
C TYR A 87 -21.01 -1.89 28.79
N GLU A 88 -21.48 -1.05 27.87
CA GLU A 88 -22.78 -1.16 27.22
C GLU A 88 -22.90 -2.47 26.42
N LEU A 89 -21.85 -2.84 25.70
CA LEU A 89 -21.78 -4.11 24.96
C LEU A 89 -21.84 -5.31 25.91
N LEU A 90 -21.13 -5.24 27.03
CA LEU A 90 -21.14 -6.29 28.05
C LEU A 90 -22.52 -6.45 28.66
N SER A 91 -23.21 -5.35 29.01
CA SER A 91 -24.57 -5.37 29.55
C SER A 91 -25.56 -5.99 28.57
N MET A 92 -25.47 -5.66 27.26
CA MET A 92 -26.29 -6.27 26.21
C MET A 92 -26.05 -7.78 26.10
N LYS A 93 -24.78 -8.22 26.16
CA LYS A 93 -24.42 -9.65 26.13
C LYS A 93 -24.89 -10.38 27.41
N ALA A 94 -24.73 -9.78 28.57
CA ALA A 94 -25.24 -10.33 29.85
C ALA A 94 -26.77 -10.50 29.86
N ALA A 95 -27.48 -9.64 29.13
CA ALA A 95 -28.91 -9.79 28.87
C ALA A 95 -29.26 -10.89 27.82
N GLY A 96 -28.27 -11.69 27.38
CA GLY A 96 -28.46 -12.79 26.43
C GLY A 96 -28.57 -12.38 24.96
N ILE A 97 -28.20 -11.12 24.60
CA ILE A 97 -28.26 -10.65 23.22
C ILE A 97 -26.95 -10.96 22.52
N PRO A 98 -26.90 -11.84 21.50
CA PRO A 98 -25.66 -12.16 20.79
C PRO A 98 -25.17 -10.98 19.97
N LEU A 99 -23.84 -10.89 19.76
CA LEU A 99 -23.20 -9.81 19.00
C LEU A 99 -23.81 -9.63 17.60
N LEU A 100 -24.08 -10.73 16.90
CA LEU A 100 -24.70 -10.70 15.57
C LEU A 100 -26.06 -9.99 15.55
N ARG A 101 -26.85 -10.08 16.64
CA ARG A 101 -28.12 -9.36 16.77
C ARG A 101 -27.89 -7.85 16.98
N ILE A 102 -26.86 -7.50 17.75
CA ILE A 102 -26.50 -6.10 18.04
C ILE A 102 -26.03 -5.40 16.78
N ILE A 103 -25.18 -6.04 15.96
CA ILE A 103 -24.61 -5.45 14.75
C ILE A 103 -25.58 -5.39 13.56
N ARG A 104 -26.66 -6.18 13.58
CA ARG A 104 -27.61 -6.33 12.47
C ARG A 104 -28.12 -5.02 11.86
N PRO A 105 -28.58 -4.00 12.62
CA PRO A 105 -29.06 -2.75 12.03
C PRO A 105 -27.98 -2.00 11.26
N VAL A 106 -26.74 -2.06 11.74
CA VAL A 106 -25.61 -1.42 11.06
C VAL A 106 -25.19 -2.20 9.82
N VAL A 107 -25.26 -3.54 9.84
CA VAL A 107 -25.02 -4.37 8.63
C VAL A 107 -25.98 -3.97 7.51
N LEU A 108 -27.29 -3.84 7.82
CA LEU A 108 -28.28 -3.41 6.82
C LEU A 108 -27.95 -2.02 6.26
N PHE A 109 -27.50 -1.11 7.11
CA PHE A 109 -27.05 0.21 6.68
C PHE A 109 -25.77 0.14 5.83
N CYS A 110 -24.80 -0.71 6.17
CA CYS A 110 -23.59 -0.90 5.37
C CYS A 110 -23.88 -1.54 3.99
N VAL A 111 -24.87 -2.45 3.90
CA VAL A 111 -25.35 -2.97 2.61
C VAL A 111 -25.96 -1.85 1.78
N PHE A 112 -26.76 -0.98 2.38
CA PHE A 112 -27.31 0.20 1.70
C PHE A 112 -26.19 1.15 1.22
N LEU A 113 -25.18 1.42 2.06
CA LEU A 113 -23.99 2.20 1.67
C LEU A 113 -23.18 1.53 0.55
N GLY A 114 -23.08 0.21 0.56
CA GLY A 114 -22.47 -0.56 -0.53
C GLY A 114 -23.22 -0.35 -1.85
N GLY A 115 -24.56 -0.31 -1.82
CA GLY A 115 -25.39 0.05 -2.98
C GLY A 115 -25.15 1.48 -3.46
N ILE A 116 -25.06 2.44 -2.55
CA ILE A 116 -24.71 3.83 -2.87
C ILE A 116 -23.29 3.90 -3.49
N SER A 117 -22.31 3.20 -2.91
CA SER A 117 -20.97 3.13 -3.44
C SER A 117 -20.94 2.59 -4.86
N PHE A 118 -21.70 1.53 -5.13
CA PHE A 118 -21.84 0.96 -6.47
C PHE A 118 -22.46 1.96 -7.46
N PHE A 119 -23.54 2.64 -7.04
CA PHE A 119 -24.17 3.69 -7.86
C PHE A 119 -23.19 4.82 -8.19
N PHE A 120 -22.43 5.30 -7.21
CA PHE A 120 -21.39 6.30 -7.42
C PHE A 120 -20.32 5.83 -8.41
N GLN A 121 -19.82 4.61 -8.26
CA GLN A 121 -18.79 4.07 -9.13
C GLN A 121 -19.28 3.80 -10.55
N ASN A 122 -20.57 3.49 -10.72
CA ASN A 122 -21.12 3.14 -12.03
C ASN A 122 -21.65 4.35 -12.82
N ILE A 123 -22.16 5.37 -12.15
CA ILE A 123 -22.86 6.48 -12.82
C ILE A 123 -22.14 7.81 -12.59
N ILE A 124 -21.91 8.19 -11.33
CA ILE A 124 -21.36 9.50 -10.99
C ILE A 124 -19.85 9.52 -11.21
N GLY A 125 -19.15 8.49 -10.74
CA GLY A 125 -17.69 8.39 -10.81
C GLY A 125 -17.12 8.51 -12.21
N PRO A 126 -17.60 7.76 -13.21
CA PRO A 126 -17.11 7.86 -14.58
C PRO A 126 -17.24 9.27 -15.18
N ARG A 127 -18.40 9.92 -14.95
CA ARG A 127 -18.63 11.30 -15.42
C ARG A 127 -17.72 12.29 -14.71
N ALA A 128 -17.60 12.20 -13.39
CA ALA A 128 -16.72 13.05 -12.61
C ALA A 128 -15.25 12.84 -12.99
N GLN A 129 -14.85 11.60 -13.22
CA GLN A 129 -13.51 11.25 -13.66
C GLN A 129 -13.17 11.81 -15.04
N LYS A 130 -14.10 11.73 -16.01
CA LYS A 130 -13.94 12.33 -17.34
C LYS A 130 -13.71 13.84 -17.22
N GLN A 131 -14.57 14.55 -16.47
CA GLN A 131 -14.44 15.99 -16.26
C GLN A 131 -13.13 16.37 -15.54
N LEU A 132 -12.76 15.59 -14.52
CA LEU A 132 -11.51 15.81 -13.79
C LEU A 132 -10.28 15.68 -14.69
N TRP A 133 -10.22 14.64 -15.54
CA TRP A 133 -9.13 14.46 -16.49
C TRP A 133 -9.10 15.54 -17.55
N THR A 134 -10.25 15.94 -18.07
CA THR A 134 -10.36 17.04 -19.04
C THR A 134 -9.83 18.34 -18.43
N LEU A 135 -10.22 18.64 -17.17
CA LEU A 135 -9.69 19.79 -16.44
C LEU A 135 -8.17 19.72 -16.24
N LEU A 136 -7.65 18.56 -15.82
CA LEU A 136 -6.20 18.38 -15.61
C LEU A 136 -5.39 18.58 -16.89
N VAL A 137 -5.86 18.05 -18.01
CA VAL A 137 -5.20 18.25 -19.31
C VAL A 137 -5.27 19.71 -19.73
N SER A 138 -6.45 20.36 -19.58
CA SER A 138 -6.63 21.78 -19.90
C SER A 138 -5.75 22.68 -19.01
N MET A 139 -5.59 22.34 -17.72
CA MET A 139 -4.68 23.05 -16.82
C MET A 139 -3.21 22.88 -17.20
N LYS A 140 -2.82 21.68 -17.70
CA LYS A 140 -1.45 21.44 -18.18
C LYS A 140 -1.11 22.30 -19.41
N GLN A 141 -2.08 22.49 -20.29
CA GLN A 141 -1.91 23.29 -21.50
C GLN A 141 -1.93 24.81 -21.23
N LYS A 142 -2.42 25.23 -20.04
CA LYS A 142 -2.42 26.64 -19.68
C LYS A 142 -1.06 27.07 -19.14
N SER A 143 -0.42 28.02 -19.81
CA SER A 143 0.82 28.70 -19.42
C SER A 143 2.14 28.00 -19.73
N PRO A 144 2.59 27.99 -20.98
CA PRO A 144 3.97 27.63 -21.31
C PRO A 144 5.00 28.66 -20.80
N GLU A 145 4.54 29.90 -20.50
CA GLU A 145 5.42 31.01 -20.10
C GLU A 145 6.15 30.79 -18.77
N VAL A 146 5.57 29.98 -17.88
CA VAL A 146 6.15 29.73 -16.54
C VAL A 146 7.05 28.50 -16.51
N ASP A 147 6.92 27.60 -17.48
CA ASP A 147 7.41 26.22 -17.35
C ASP A 147 8.46 25.80 -18.40
N ILE A 148 9.13 26.76 -19.07
CA ILE A 148 10.28 26.39 -19.92
C ILE A 148 11.45 26.00 -18.99
N PRO A 149 11.77 24.70 -18.90
CA PRO A 149 12.84 24.22 -18.02
C PRO A 149 14.20 24.61 -18.57
N GLU A 150 15.17 24.90 -17.69
CA GLU A 150 16.55 25.13 -18.07
C GLU A 150 17.21 23.82 -18.52
N GLY A 151 17.95 23.87 -19.63
CA GLY A 151 18.76 22.76 -20.10
C GLY A 151 18.02 21.59 -20.74
N VAL A 152 16.70 21.71 -20.98
CA VAL A 152 15.86 20.68 -21.60
C VAL A 152 15.03 21.28 -22.74
N PHE A 153 14.78 20.47 -23.77
CA PHE A 153 13.85 20.88 -24.84
C PHE A 153 12.41 20.87 -24.35
N TYR A 154 11.74 22.00 -24.53
CA TYR A 154 10.32 22.21 -24.25
C TYR A 154 9.52 22.08 -25.55
N SER A 155 8.62 21.08 -25.62
CA SER A 155 7.89 20.71 -26.84
C SER A 155 6.37 20.90 -26.72
N ASP A 156 5.88 21.57 -25.67
CA ASP A 156 4.43 21.72 -25.41
C ASP A 156 3.77 22.86 -26.24
N ILE A 157 4.52 23.52 -27.10
CA ILE A 157 4.01 24.50 -28.06
C ILE A 157 3.97 23.82 -29.43
N ASP A 158 2.77 23.70 -30.00
CA ASP A 158 2.58 23.06 -31.30
C ASP A 158 3.47 23.69 -32.38
N GLY A 159 4.26 22.86 -33.05
CA GLY A 159 5.17 23.30 -34.11
C GLY A 159 6.50 23.88 -33.61
N TYR A 160 6.74 23.96 -32.30
CA TYR A 160 7.95 24.54 -31.75
C TYR A 160 8.61 23.65 -30.70
N ASN A 161 9.93 23.47 -30.79
CA ASN A 161 10.75 22.93 -29.70
C ASN A 161 11.72 24.01 -29.24
N ILE A 162 11.60 24.44 -27.99
CA ILE A 162 12.39 25.54 -27.44
C ILE A 162 13.36 24.98 -26.40
N TYR A 163 14.64 25.25 -26.55
CA TYR A 163 15.68 24.97 -25.57
C TYR A 163 16.22 26.27 -25.01
N VAL A 164 16.34 26.37 -23.69
CA VAL A 164 16.89 27.52 -22.98
C VAL A 164 17.97 27.02 -22.03
N LYS A 165 19.18 27.57 -22.15
CA LYS A 165 20.30 27.17 -21.31
C LYS A 165 20.20 27.75 -19.90
N HIS A 166 19.81 29.04 -19.78
CA HIS A 166 19.63 29.72 -18.52
C HIS A 166 18.40 30.63 -18.55
N LYS A 167 17.62 30.63 -17.46
CA LYS A 167 16.45 31.49 -17.27
C LYS A 167 16.60 32.30 -16.00
N ASP A 168 16.59 33.61 -16.11
CA ASP A 168 16.51 34.47 -14.92
C ASP A 168 15.05 34.54 -14.43
N ARG A 169 14.80 33.90 -13.31
CA ARG A 169 13.44 33.83 -12.71
C ARG A 169 12.90 35.19 -12.23
N LYS A 170 13.76 36.20 -12.05
CA LYS A 170 13.33 37.53 -11.58
C LYS A 170 12.91 38.44 -12.73
N THR A 171 13.65 38.40 -13.84
CA THR A 171 13.43 39.26 -15.00
C THR A 171 12.68 38.60 -16.15
N GLY A 172 12.55 37.26 -16.13
CA GLY A 172 11.98 36.47 -17.21
C GLY A 172 12.90 36.35 -18.43
N LEU A 173 14.16 36.84 -18.34
CA LEU A 173 15.11 36.84 -19.45
C LEU A 173 15.66 35.44 -19.66
N LEU A 174 15.59 34.99 -20.90
CA LEU A 174 16.12 33.71 -21.36
C LEU A 174 17.47 33.94 -22.03
N LYS A 175 18.46 33.06 -21.79
CA LYS A 175 19.80 33.12 -22.38
C LYS A 175 20.17 31.84 -23.10
N ASP A 176 20.92 31.99 -24.19
CA ASP A 176 21.32 30.90 -25.07
C ASP A 176 20.11 30.05 -25.52
N ILE A 177 19.26 30.65 -26.33
CA ILE A 177 17.99 30.06 -26.77
C ILE A 177 18.21 29.37 -28.12
N LEU A 178 17.70 28.14 -28.22
CA LEU A 178 17.65 27.39 -29.48
C LEU A 178 16.20 26.97 -29.74
N ILE A 179 15.68 27.35 -30.90
CA ILE A 179 14.30 27.10 -31.27
C ILE A 179 14.26 26.30 -32.56
N TYR A 180 13.63 25.17 -32.56
CA TYR A 180 13.21 24.44 -33.75
C TYR A 180 11.75 24.76 -34.04
N ASN A 181 11.52 25.44 -35.15
CA ASN A 181 10.18 25.72 -35.67
C ASN A 181 9.89 24.74 -36.81
N PHE A 182 8.91 23.86 -36.64
CA PHE A 182 8.43 22.93 -37.63
C PHE A 182 6.91 23.06 -37.86
N SER A 183 6.35 24.24 -37.61
CA SER A 183 4.94 24.54 -37.86
C SER A 183 4.53 24.28 -39.32
N ASP A 184 5.47 24.45 -40.26
CA ASP A 184 5.26 24.17 -41.68
C ASP A 184 5.71 22.77 -42.11
N GLY A 185 5.86 21.84 -41.15
CA GLY A 185 6.30 20.46 -41.33
C GLY A 185 7.80 20.27 -41.13
N PHE A 186 8.20 19.04 -40.83
CA PHE A 186 9.60 18.71 -40.54
C PHE A 186 10.57 18.97 -41.71
N GLU A 187 10.07 18.95 -42.94
CA GLU A 187 10.87 19.22 -44.13
C GLU A 187 11.25 20.70 -44.27
N ASN A 188 10.46 21.61 -43.68
CA ASN A 188 10.66 23.06 -43.69
C ASN A 188 11.08 23.58 -42.31
N ALA A 189 11.74 22.77 -41.50
CA ALA A 189 12.13 23.18 -40.16
C ALA A 189 13.07 24.41 -40.20
N HIS A 190 12.74 25.40 -39.41
CA HIS A 190 13.57 26.59 -39.18
C HIS A 190 14.29 26.42 -37.84
N ILE A 191 15.57 26.69 -37.82
CA ILE A 191 16.39 26.67 -36.60
C ILE A 191 16.73 28.10 -36.26
N ILE A 192 16.39 28.58 -35.10
CA ILE A 192 16.68 29.92 -34.61
C ILE A 192 17.58 29.79 -33.39
N TRP A 193 18.75 30.41 -33.40
CA TRP A 193 19.59 30.57 -32.23
C TRP A 193 19.61 32.05 -31.83
N ALA A 194 19.49 32.36 -30.55
CA ALA A 194 19.56 33.70 -30.01
C ALA A 194 20.35 33.76 -28.71
N ALA A 195 21.16 34.80 -28.54
CA ALA A 195 21.94 34.97 -27.30
C ALA A 195 21.03 35.29 -26.10
N GLU A 196 20.03 36.15 -26.32
CA GLU A 196 19.06 36.54 -25.30
C GLU A 196 17.67 36.59 -25.90
N GLY A 197 16.66 36.43 -25.04
CA GLY A 197 15.27 36.62 -25.47
C GLY A 197 14.31 36.73 -24.29
N LYS A 198 13.11 37.17 -24.58
CA LYS A 198 12.00 37.29 -23.64
C LYS A 198 10.73 36.77 -24.28
N LEU A 199 10.00 35.99 -23.53
CA LEU A 199 8.72 35.46 -23.95
C LEU A 199 7.62 36.21 -23.17
N GLU A 200 6.74 36.88 -23.87
CA GLU A 200 5.65 37.64 -23.28
C GLU A 200 4.31 37.20 -23.87
N LEU A 201 3.27 37.21 -23.03
CA LEU A 201 1.92 36.97 -23.50
C LEU A 201 1.34 38.28 -24.06
N THR A 202 0.71 38.24 -25.23
CA THR A 202 0.03 39.41 -25.80
C THR A 202 -1.18 39.81 -24.93
N ALA A 203 -1.61 41.09 -25.04
CA ALA A 203 -2.72 41.60 -24.26
C ALA A 203 -4.05 40.88 -24.53
N ASP A 204 -4.22 40.30 -25.72
CA ASP A 204 -5.36 39.47 -26.12
C ASP A 204 -5.29 38.03 -25.58
N LYS A 205 -4.17 37.64 -24.94
CA LYS A 205 -3.91 36.31 -24.40
C LYS A 205 -4.02 35.17 -25.41
N GLN A 206 -4.01 35.45 -26.70
CA GLN A 206 -4.13 34.46 -27.79
C GLN A 206 -2.80 34.19 -28.49
N HIS A 207 -1.77 34.99 -28.21
CA HIS A 207 -0.47 34.85 -28.85
C HIS A 207 0.65 35.00 -27.81
N LEU A 208 1.74 34.28 -28.04
CA LEU A 208 3.03 34.45 -27.35
C LEU A 208 3.91 35.34 -28.23
N PHE A 209 4.37 36.42 -27.65
CA PHE A 209 5.30 37.32 -28.29
C PHE A 209 6.73 36.98 -27.84
N LEU A 210 7.49 36.44 -28.77
CA LEU A 210 8.88 36.04 -28.55
C LEU A 210 9.81 37.13 -29.06
N HIS A 211 10.46 37.81 -28.15
CA HIS A 211 11.51 38.77 -28.43
C HIS A 211 12.86 38.08 -28.39
N LEU A 212 13.62 38.09 -29.47
CA LEU A 212 14.94 37.48 -29.58
C LEU A 212 15.97 38.58 -29.93
N TYR A 213 17.11 38.52 -29.24
CA TYR A 213 18.17 39.47 -29.40
C TYR A 213 19.46 38.77 -29.81
N ASN A 214 20.18 39.38 -30.80
CA ASN A 214 21.49 38.95 -31.28
C ASN A 214 21.52 37.44 -31.61
N GLY A 215 20.96 37.08 -32.75
CA GLY A 215 20.80 35.69 -33.14
C GLY A 215 20.97 35.42 -34.63
N GLU A 216 20.81 34.17 -34.95
CA GLU A 216 20.89 33.64 -36.31
C GLU A 216 19.69 32.72 -36.56
N GLN A 217 19.18 32.74 -37.78
CA GLN A 217 18.14 31.80 -38.23
C GLN A 217 18.67 31.03 -39.43
N PHE A 218 18.42 29.74 -39.42
CA PHE A 218 18.69 28.83 -40.51
C PHE A 218 17.37 28.28 -41.03
N GLU A 219 17.13 28.37 -42.31
CA GLU A 219 15.94 27.95 -43.01
C GLU A 219 16.27 27.11 -44.21
N ASN A 220 15.71 25.93 -44.35
CA ASN A 220 15.79 25.13 -45.55
C ASN A 220 14.83 25.66 -46.61
N LEU A 221 15.35 26.12 -47.74
CA LEU A 221 14.55 26.53 -48.85
C LEU A 221 14.10 25.31 -49.64
N LYS A 222 12.86 24.93 -49.54
CA LYS A 222 12.28 23.78 -50.24
C LYS A 222 12.42 23.98 -51.74
N SER A 223 13.22 23.12 -52.38
CA SER A 223 13.19 23.01 -53.83
C SER A 223 11.92 22.25 -54.23
N GLN A 224 11.16 22.77 -55.15
CA GLN A 224 9.92 22.10 -55.66
C GLN A 224 10.19 20.80 -56.43
N SER A 225 11.47 20.38 -56.58
CA SER A 225 11.83 19.15 -57.27
C SER A 225 12.35 18.09 -56.26
N VAL A 226 11.64 16.99 -56.20
CA VAL A 226 11.88 15.80 -55.31
C VAL A 226 13.25 15.12 -55.54
N ILE A 227 14.13 15.61 -56.45
CA ILE A 227 15.33 14.87 -56.90
C ILE A 227 16.64 15.62 -56.60
N SER A 228 16.62 16.79 -55.99
CA SER A 228 17.87 17.54 -55.73
C SER A 228 18.51 17.12 -54.41
N ARG A 229 19.74 16.55 -54.49
CA ARG A 229 20.58 16.19 -53.33
C ARG A 229 21.07 17.40 -52.52
N ASN A 230 21.01 18.63 -53.05
CA ASN A 230 21.40 19.87 -52.40
C ASN A 230 20.20 20.75 -52.20
N VAL A 231 19.71 20.80 -50.96
CA VAL A 231 18.69 21.75 -50.56
C VAL A 231 19.39 23.05 -50.17
N PRO A 232 19.15 24.17 -50.89
CA PRO A 232 19.72 25.45 -50.51
C PRO A 232 19.16 25.88 -49.15
N TYR A 233 20.02 26.40 -48.30
CA TYR A 233 19.60 26.96 -47.01
C TYR A 233 19.85 28.48 -46.99
N ARG A 234 18.99 29.19 -46.24
CA ARG A 234 19.11 30.61 -45.96
C ARG A 234 19.60 30.80 -44.54
N ARG A 235 20.65 31.60 -44.36
CA ARG A 235 21.13 32.02 -43.05
C ARG A 235 20.86 33.51 -42.93
N GLU A 236 20.12 33.90 -41.89
CA GLU A 236 19.82 35.28 -41.53
C GLU A 236 20.46 35.57 -40.17
N THR A 237 21.16 36.68 -40.04
CA THR A 237 21.61 37.22 -38.77
C THR A 237 20.73 38.43 -38.42
N PHE A 238 20.31 38.47 -37.17
CA PHE A 238 19.44 39.55 -36.70
C PHE A 238 19.96 40.15 -35.38
N LYS A 239 19.80 41.45 -35.21
CA LYS A 239 20.04 42.11 -33.93
C LYS A 239 18.81 41.95 -32.99
N GLU A 240 17.65 42.05 -33.59
CA GLU A 240 16.37 41.92 -32.92
C GLU A 240 15.37 41.24 -33.85
N LYS A 241 14.66 40.24 -33.32
CA LYS A 241 13.63 39.51 -34.04
C LYS A 241 12.41 39.33 -33.16
N HIS A 242 11.27 39.66 -33.70
CA HIS A 242 9.99 39.47 -33.06
C HIS A 242 9.23 38.36 -33.77
N THR A 243 8.81 37.36 -33.04
CA THR A 243 8.04 36.26 -33.58
C THR A 243 6.74 36.13 -32.77
N LEU A 244 5.63 36.11 -33.47
CA LEU A 244 4.34 35.86 -32.89
C LEU A 244 4.03 34.40 -33.04
N ILE A 245 3.86 33.70 -31.91
CA ILE A 245 3.50 32.27 -31.87
C ILE A 245 2.02 32.24 -31.51
N GLN A 246 1.19 31.63 -32.36
CA GLN A 246 -0.22 31.45 -32.06
C GLN A 246 -0.36 30.55 -30.84
N PHE A 247 -0.91 31.08 -29.78
CA PHE A 247 -1.05 30.40 -28.51
C PHE A 247 -2.31 30.90 -27.80
N SER A 248 -3.23 30.02 -27.54
CA SER A 248 -4.43 30.36 -26.80
C SER A 248 -4.16 30.18 -25.29
N SER A 249 -3.99 31.30 -24.58
CA SER A 249 -3.81 31.29 -23.11
C SER A 249 -5.14 31.29 -22.35
N GLU A 250 -6.26 31.44 -23.03
CA GLU A 250 -7.57 31.28 -22.41
C GLU A 250 -7.72 29.82 -21.96
N PHE A 251 -8.25 29.63 -20.74
CA PHE A 251 -8.61 28.33 -20.27
C PHE A 251 -9.75 27.78 -21.12
N ASN A 252 -9.39 27.14 -22.23
CA ASN A 252 -10.36 26.42 -23.06
C ASN A 252 -10.35 24.95 -22.60
N MET A 253 -11.54 24.47 -22.29
CA MET A 253 -11.71 23.06 -21.94
C MET A 253 -11.44 22.23 -23.20
N VAL A 254 -10.41 21.40 -23.16
CA VAL A 254 -10.07 20.49 -24.25
C VAL A 254 -11.24 19.52 -24.49
N ASP A 255 -11.50 19.17 -25.75
CA ASP A 255 -12.51 18.14 -26.04
C ASP A 255 -12.10 16.82 -25.39
N GLY A 256 -12.97 16.31 -24.51
CA GLY A 256 -12.70 15.06 -23.77
C GLY A 256 -12.80 13.78 -24.59
N SER A 257 -12.96 13.85 -25.92
CA SER A 257 -13.08 12.68 -26.80
C SER A 257 -11.82 11.79 -26.81
N PHE A 258 -10.63 12.39 -26.64
CA PHE A 258 -9.36 11.65 -26.54
C PHE A 258 -9.30 10.71 -25.33
N LEU A 259 -10.13 10.96 -24.32
CA LEU A 259 -10.22 10.11 -23.12
C LEU A 259 -11.08 8.86 -23.34
N ASP A 260 -11.86 8.78 -24.40
CA ASP A 260 -12.86 7.71 -24.63
C ASP A 260 -12.25 6.30 -24.73
N ARG A 261 -10.94 6.21 -24.92
CA ARG A 261 -10.20 4.92 -24.86
C ARG A 261 -9.98 4.42 -23.43
N ARG A 262 -10.13 5.25 -22.40
CA ARG A 262 -9.86 4.89 -21.00
C ARG A 262 -11.02 4.11 -20.41
N SER A 263 -10.71 3.11 -19.60
CA SER A 263 -11.69 2.27 -18.90
C SER A 263 -12.31 2.92 -17.66
N ASP A 264 -11.54 3.79 -16.98
CA ASP A 264 -11.94 4.40 -15.71
C ASP A 264 -13.04 5.45 -15.83
N ILE A 265 -13.27 6.00 -17.04
CA ILE A 265 -14.33 6.98 -17.32
C ILE A 265 -15.63 6.35 -17.85
N LYS A 266 -15.70 5.04 -17.93
CA LYS A 266 -16.86 4.31 -18.48
C LYS A 266 -17.69 3.65 -17.40
N ASN A 267 -19.01 3.55 -17.60
CA ASN A 267 -19.88 2.74 -16.78
C ASN A 267 -19.75 1.24 -17.14
N MET A 268 -20.34 0.34 -16.34
CA MET A 268 -20.23 -1.11 -16.57
C MET A 268 -20.77 -1.56 -17.94
N HIS A 269 -21.82 -0.93 -18.43
CA HIS A 269 -22.39 -1.23 -19.75
C HIS A 269 -21.44 -0.77 -20.86
N GLU A 270 -20.96 0.46 -20.79
CA GLU A 270 -19.97 1.01 -21.74
C GLU A 270 -18.66 0.22 -21.74
N ILE A 271 -18.23 -0.27 -20.57
CA ILE A 271 -17.06 -1.16 -20.46
C ILE A 271 -17.31 -2.48 -21.18
N SER A 272 -18.49 -3.09 -21.02
CA SER A 272 -18.83 -4.34 -21.72
C SER A 272 -18.82 -4.16 -23.23
N VAL A 273 -19.46 -3.11 -23.73
CA VAL A 273 -19.45 -2.77 -25.16
C VAL A 273 -18.04 -2.51 -25.69
N ALA A 274 -17.21 -1.81 -24.90
CA ALA A 274 -15.82 -1.55 -25.26
C ALA A 274 -14.98 -2.84 -25.29
N ILE A 275 -15.19 -3.77 -24.36
CA ILE A 275 -14.52 -5.07 -24.35
C ILE A 275 -14.89 -5.87 -25.61
N ASP A 276 -16.17 -5.92 -25.98
CA ASP A 276 -16.64 -6.64 -27.17
C ASP A 276 -16.04 -6.03 -28.46
N SER A 277 -16.04 -4.69 -28.55
CA SER A 277 -15.43 -3.96 -29.67
C SER A 277 -13.92 -4.22 -29.78
N LEU A 278 -13.19 -4.09 -28.65
CA LEU A 278 -11.74 -4.33 -28.60
C LEU A 278 -11.40 -5.79 -28.91
N THR A 279 -12.20 -6.74 -28.44
CA THR A 279 -11.99 -8.16 -28.69
C THR A 279 -12.23 -8.48 -30.17
N THR A 280 -13.30 -7.95 -30.76
CA THR A 280 -13.59 -8.10 -32.20
C THR A 280 -12.48 -7.50 -33.05
N HIS A 281 -11.96 -6.33 -32.65
CA HIS A 281 -10.82 -5.70 -33.32
C HIS A 281 -9.55 -6.56 -33.20
N ALA A 282 -9.23 -7.05 -32.00
CA ALA A 282 -8.09 -7.94 -31.77
C ALA A 282 -8.19 -9.23 -32.62
N ASP A 283 -9.37 -9.84 -32.69
CA ASP A 283 -9.63 -11.03 -33.49
C ASP A 283 -9.51 -10.75 -35.02
N SER A 284 -9.93 -9.56 -35.45
CA SER A 284 -9.77 -9.13 -36.84
C SER A 284 -8.30 -8.95 -37.22
N VAL A 285 -7.55 -8.22 -36.33
CA VAL A 285 -6.11 -8.05 -36.51
C VAL A 285 -5.37 -9.38 -36.45
N GLY A 286 -5.72 -10.26 -35.51
CA GLY A 286 -5.15 -11.61 -35.43
C GLY A 286 -5.37 -12.46 -36.69
N ARG A 287 -6.59 -12.42 -37.27
CA ARG A 287 -6.88 -13.08 -38.53
C ARG A 287 -6.09 -12.51 -39.70
N SER A 288 -5.98 -11.20 -39.80
CA SER A 288 -5.18 -10.55 -40.83
C SER A 288 -3.69 -10.94 -40.70
N MET A 289 -3.14 -10.89 -39.46
CA MET A 289 -1.76 -11.31 -39.20
C MET A 289 -1.52 -12.79 -39.56
N TYR A 290 -2.47 -13.68 -39.22
CA TYR A 290 -2.40 -15.08 -39.58
C TYR A 290 -2.39 -15.26 -41.09
N SER A 291 -3.29 -14.57 -41.81
CA SER A 291 -3.34 -14.58 -43.26
C SER A 291 -2.03 -14.10 -43.90
N ASP A 292 -1.45 -13.03 -43.39
CA ASP A 292 -0.18 -12.50 -43.87
C ASP A 292 0.97 -13.49 -43.66
N ILE A 293 1.05 -14.14 -42.49
CA ILE A 293 2.07 -15.14 -42.20
C ILE A 293 1.93 -16.33 -43.11
N MET A 294 0.70 -16.82 -43.30
CA MET A 294 0.44 -17.94 -44.19
C MET A 294 0.82 -17.61 -45.64
N SER A 295 0.50 -16.42 -46.13
CA SER A 295 0.84 -15.96 -47.48
C SER A 295 2.33 -15.77 -47.68
N THR A 296 3.07 -15.33 -46.64
CA THR A 296 4.53 -15.14 -46.72
C THR A 296 5.33 -16.42 -46.47
N THR A 297 4.81 -17.35 -45.65
CA THR A 297 5.50 -18.59 -45.29
C THR A 297 5.32 -19.65 -46.37
N TYR A 298 4.10 -19.81 -46.88
CA TYR A 298 3.76 -20.76 -47.92
C TYR A 298 3.70 -20.03 -49.27
N ARG A 299 4.76 -20.11 -50.08
CA ARG A 299 4.76 -19.66 -51.48
C ARG A 299 4.09 -20.69 -52.39
N GLY A 300 2.97 -21.24 -51.99
CA GLY A 300 2.10 -22.02 -52.89
C GLY A 300 1.36 -21.07 -53.82
N ALA A 301 1.25 -21.39 -55.09
CA ALA A 301 0.29 -20.75 -55.97
C ALA A 301 -1.10 -20.85 -55.32
N VAL A 302 -1.88 -19.76 -55.34
CA VAL A 302 -3.29 -19.83 -54.92
C VAL A 302 -3.94 -20.91 -55.77
N LEU A 303 -4.27 -22.03 -55.13
CA LEU A 303 -4.91 -23.15 -55.81
C LEU A 303 -6.28 -22.69 -56.32
N THR A 304 -6.45 -22.71 -57.62
CA THR A 304 -7.76 -22.49 -58.19
C THR A 304 -8.68 -23.70 -57.85
N PRO A 305 -9.99 -23.53 -57.83
CA PRO A 305 -10.90 -24.68 -57.62
C PRO A 305 -10.61 -25.85 -58.54
N ALA A 306 -10.16 -25.61 -59.79
CA ALA A 306 -9.74 -26.62 -60.76
C ALA A 306 -8.46 -27.34 -60.31
N ASP A 307 -7.48 -26.64 -59.77
CA ASP A 307 -6.22 -27.22 -59.23
C ASP A 307 -6.51 -28.09 -58.00
N SER A 308 -7.44 -27.67 -57.14
CA SER A 308 -7.85 -28.44 -55.95
C SER A 308 -8.51 -29.77 -56.34
N VAL A 309 -9.24 -29.80 -57.45
CA VAL A 309 -9.85 -31.03 -57.98
C VAL A 309 -8.76 -31.93 -58.61
N LYS A 310 -7.83 -31.37 -59.38
CA LYS A 310 -6.68 -32.10 -59.93
C LYS A 310 -5.81 -32.75 -58.86
N ILE A 311 -5.49 -32.02 -57.78
CA ILE A 311 -4.73 -32.56 -56.66
C ILE A 311 -5.42 -33.75 -55.99
N LYS A 312 -6.76 -33.74 -55.92
CA LYS A 312 -7.53 -34.84 -55.35
C LYS A 312 -7.66 -36.06 -56.29
N THR A 313 -7.52 -35.86 -57.58
CA THR A 313 -7.72 -36.93 -58.60
C THR A 313 -6.40 -37.51 -59.10
N GLU A 314 -5.31 -36.77 -59.06
CA GLU A 314 -4.00 -37.27 -59.51
C GLU A 314 -3.15 -37.68 -58.28
N ASN A 315 -2.53 -38.88 -58.38
CA ASN A 315 -1.54 -39.34 -57.39
C ASN A 315 -0.28 -38.46 -57.49
N ILE A 316 -0.25 -37.34 -56.79
CA ILE A 316 0.92 -36.47 -56.73
C ILE A 316 2.00 -37.17 -55.93
N ALA A 317 3.13 -37.48 -56.59
CA ALA A 317 4.29 -38.06 -55.93
C ALA A 317 4.74 -37.12 -54.78
N VAL A 318 4.80 -37.65 -53.56
CA VAL A 318 5.33 -36.92 -52.39
C VAL A 318 6.81 -36.62 -52.65
N ILE A 319 7.15 -35.34 -52.80
CA ILE A 319 8.54 -34.91 -52.97
C ILE A 319 9.26 -35.13 -51.64
N ASN A 320 10.27 -36.00 -51.68
CA ASN A 320 11.13 -36.21 -50.52
C ASN A 320 12.20 -35.08 -50.46
N THR A 321 11.92 -34.08 -49.64
CA THR A 321 12.79 -32.90 -49.47
C THR A 321 14.16 -33.28 -48.94
N ASP A 322 14.32 -34.32 -48.12
CA ASP A 322 15.59 -34.78 -47.57
C ASP A 322 16.46 -35.40 -48.67
N SER A 323 15.87 -36.13 -49.59
CA SER A 323 16.60 -36.68 -50.74
C SER A 323 17.12 -35.60 -51.63
N ILE A 324 16.36 -34.53 -51.90
CA ILE A 324 16.80 -33.37 -52.67
C ILE A 324 17.92 -32.65 -51.96
N TYR A 325 17.77 -32.36 -50.68
CA TYR A 325 18.80 -31.67 -49.89
C TYR A 325 20.12 -32.47 -49.84
N ASN A 326 20.03 -33.80 -49.69
CA ASN A 326 21.21 -34.65 -49.64
C ASN A 326 21.96 -34.73 -51.00
N SER A 327 21.27 -34.58 -52.12
CA SER A 327 21.85 -34.56 -53.46
C SER A 327 22.49 -33.23 -53.86
N MET A 328 22.26 -32.17 -53.11
CA MET A 328 22.83 -30.82 -53.36
C MET A 328 24.32 -30.77 -53.08
N THR A 329 25.02 -29.90 -53.84
CA THR A 329 26.42 -29.57 -53.59
C THR A 329 26.61 -28.79 -52.31
N SER A 330 27.81 -28.75 -51.73
CA SER A 330 28.08 -28.03 -50.50
C SER A 330 27.78 -26.52 -50.59
N GLN A 331 27.96 -25.91 -51.75
CA GLN A 331 27.63 -24.49 -51.98
C GLN A 331 26.13 -24.26 -52.02
N GLU A 332 25.37 -25.14 -52.65
CA GLU A 332 23.91 -25.07 -52.69
C GLU A 332 23.30 -25.28 -51.29
N LYS A 333 23.82 -26.25 -50.53
CA LYS A 333 23.44 -26.46 -49.13
C LYS A 333 23.66 -25.22 -48.29
N LEU A 334 24.84 -24.58 -48.40
CA LEU A 334 25.13 -23.35 -47.68
C LEU A 334 24.17 -22.22 -48.08
N LYS A 335 23.87 -22.08 -49.38
CA LYS A 335 22.93 -21.08 -49.88
C LYS A 335 21.51 -21.31 -49.35
N VAL A 336 21.02 -22.55 -49.30
CA VAL A 336 19.74 -22.89 -48.74
C VAL A 336 19.67 -22.58 -47.26
N LEU A 337 20.71 -22.95 -46.47
CA LEU A 337 20.80 -22.67 -45.06
C LEU A 337 20.81 -21.18 -44.76
N THR A 338 21.65 -20.40 -45.43
CA THR A 338 21.72 -18.94 -45.23
C THR A 338 20.42 -18.23 -45.63
N THR A 339 19.78 -18.68 -46.72
CA THR A 339 18.48 -18.13 -47.12
C THR A 339 17.38 -18.46 -46.12
N THR A 340 17.40 -19.70 -45.60
CA THR A 340 16.44 -20.13 -44.57
C THR A 340 16.66 -19.37 -43.25
N GLU A 341 17.93 -19.22 -42.83
CA GLU A 341 18.28 -18.44 -41.63
C GLU A 341 17.78 -16.99 -41.74
N ASN A 342 18.07 -16.33 -42.86
CA ASN A 342 17.64 -14.94 -43.08
C ASN A 342 16.09 -14.84 -43.09
N ARG A 343 15.40 -15.83 -43.66
CA ARG A 343 13.93 -15.86 -43.67
C ARG A 343 13.36 -16.08 -42.28
N VAL A 344 13.92 -16.99 -41.50
CA VAL A 344 13.51 -17.20 -40.10
C VAL A 344 13.74 -15.95 -39.25
N LYS A 345 14.90 -15.28 -39.41
CA LYS A 345 15.17 -14.00 -38.73
C LYS A 345 14.16 -12.92 -39.12
N SER A 346 13.83 -12.78 -40.41
CA SER A 346 12.84 -11.81 -40.87
C SER A 346 11.46 -12.11 -40.28
N LEU A 347 11.03 -13.38 -40.32
CA LEU A 347 9.74 -13.79 -39.73
C LEU A 347 9.70 -13.58 -38.22
N SER A 348 10.80 -13.83 -37.50
CA SER A 348 10.90 -13.56 -36.07
C SER A 348 10.74 -12.06 -35.77
N THR A 349 11.44 -11.21 -36.52
CA THR A 349 11.33 -9.75 -36.37
C THR A 349 9.92 -9.24 -36.67
N ASP A 350 9.31 -9.74 -37.75
CA ASP A 350 7.92 -9.43 -38.10
C ASP A 350 6.94 -9.86 -37.00
N TRP A 351 7.17 -11.05 -36.43
CA TRP A 351 6.34 -11.55 -35.33
C TRP A 351 6.48 -10.70 -34.07
N ASP A 352 7.71 -10.33 -33.71
CA ASP A 352 7.97 -9.47 -32.56
C ASP A 352 7.30 -8.10 -32.73
N MET A 353 7.40 -7.52 -33.92
CA MET A 353 6.74 -6.25 -34.26
C MET A 353 5.21 -6.36 -34.17
N LYS A 354 4.62 -7.41 -34.72
CA LYS A 354 3.17 -7.66 -34.68
C LYS A 354 2.69 -7.93 -33.24
N SER A 355 3.46 -8.69 -32.47
CA SER A 355 3.20 -8.93 -31.04
C SER A 355 3.22 -7.63 -30.24
N PHE A 356 4.16 -6.73 -30.53
CA PHE A 356 4.23 -5.42 -29.88
C PHE A 356 2.99 -4.57 -30.18
N LEU A 357 2.51 -4.56 -31.43
CA LEU A 357 1.29 -3.81 -31.84
C LEU A 357 0.02 -4.33 -31.17
N THR A 358 -0.08 -5.64 -30.94
CA THR A 358 -1.26 -6.22 -30.27
C THR A 358 -1.25 -6.05 -28.74
N LYS A 359 -0.07 -5.85 -28.14
CA LYS A 359 0.11 -5.75 -26.71
C LYS A 359 -0.71 -4.61 -26.08
N ASP A 360 -0.80 -3.48 -26.75
CA ASP A 360 -1.59 -2.34 -26.27
C ASP A 360 -3.09 -2.64 -26.24
N THR A 361 -3.59 -3.36 -27.27
CA THR A 361 -4.99 -3.78 -27.31
C THR A 361 -5.29 -4.77 -26.18
N ASP A 362 -4.41 -5.74 -25.96
CA ASP A 362 -4.54 -6.70 -24.86
C ASP A 362 -4.51 -6.03 -23.49
N ASN A 363 -3.60 -5.10 -23.28
CA ASN A 363 -3.53 -4.31 -22.04
C ASN A 363 -4.80 -3.48 -21.83
N SER A 364 -5.35 -2.92 -22.91
CA SER A 364 -6.62 -2.18 -22.88
C SER A 364 -7.78 -3.10 -22.48
N ILE A 365 -7.89 -4.28 -23.10
CA ILE A 365 -8.93 -5.28 -22.75
C ILE A 365 -8.81 -5.69 -21.27
N ARG A 366 -7.58 -5.97 -20.79
CA ARG A 366 -7.33 -6.32 -19.39
C ARG A 366 -7.71 -5.20 -18.43
N SER A 367 -7.38 -3.95 -18.77
CA SER A 367 -7.76 -2.79 -17.97
C SER A 367 -9.28 -2.64 -17.89
N HIS A 368 -9.99 -2.76 -19.00
CA HIS A 368 -11.45 -2.70 -19.03
C HIS A 368 -12.08 -3.82 -18.18
N ARG A 369 -11.62 -5.07 -18.32
CA ARG A 369 -12.10 -6.20 -17.49
C ARG A 369 -11.82 -5.99 -16.01
N SER A 370 -10.62 -5.51 -15.66
CA SER A 370 -10.26 -5.23 -14.28
C SER A 370 -11.15 -4.14 -13.68
N ASP A 371 -11.38 -3.04 -14.39
CA ASP A 371 -12.17 -1.91 -13.89
C ASP A 371 -13.66 -2.27 -13.80
N TRP A 372 -14.16 -3.18 -14.63
CA TRP A 372 -15.50 -3.75 -14.51
C TRP A 372 -15.68 -4.48 -13.17
N HIS A 373 -14.76 -5.40 -12.81
CA HIS A 373 -14.79 -6.13 -11.55
C HIS A 373 -14.56 -5.20 -10.35
N LYS A 374 -13.73 -4.19 -10.50
CA LYS A 374 -13.37 -3.26 -9.43
C LYS A 374 -14.57 -2.47 -8.91
N LYS A 375 -15.55 -2.16 -9.76
CA LYS A 375 -16.80 -1.51 -9.35
C LYS A 375 -17.59 -2.36 -8.33
N ILE A 376 -17.51 -3.69 -8.44
CA ILE A 376 -18.19 -4.61 -7.51
C ILE A 376 -17.35 -4.80 -6.24
N THR A 377 -16.05 -5.08 -6.38
CA THR A 377 -15.18 -5.40 -5.24
C THR A 377 -15.06 -4.25 -4.25
N LEU A 378 -14.98 -3.00 -4.73
CA LEU A 378 -14.90 -1.83 -3.87
C LEU A 378 -16.23 -1.56 -3.12
N SER A 379 -17.36 -1.87 -3.76
CA SER A 379 -18.68 -1.80 -3.10
C SER A 379 -18.83 -2.87 -2.01
N LEU A 380 -18.33 -4.09 -2.26
CA LEU A 380 -18.29 -5.17 -1.27
C LEU A 380 -17.33 -4.86 -0.11
N ALA A 381 -16.27 -4.12 -0.37
CA ALA A 381 -15.32 -3.70 0.66
C ALA A 381 -16.01 -2.95 1.81
N CYS A 382 -17.07 -2.17 1.56
CA CYS A 382 -17.87 -1.49 2.60
C CYS A 382 -18.43 -2.48 3.63
N ILE A 383 -18.92 -3.62 3.16
CA ILE A 383 -19.51 -4.66 4.01
C ILE A 383 -18.40 -5.43 4.74
N ILE A 384 -17.35 -5.79 4.04
CA ILE A 384 -16.22 -6.55 4.59
C ILE A 384 -15.53 -5.78 5.70
N PHE A 385 -15.26 -4.49 5.49
CA PHE A 385 -14.63 -3.64 6.50
C PHE A 385 -15.47 -3.45 7.73
N PHE A 386 -16.81 -3.43 7.60
CA PHE A 386 -17.69 -3.44 8.76
C PHE A 386 -17.55 -4.75 9.56
N PHE A 387 -17.52 -5.91 8.89
CA PHE A 387 -17.36 -7.22 9.56
C PHE A 387 -15.96 -7.40 10.18
N ILE A 388 -14.97 -6.62 9.78
CA ILE A 388 -13.66 -6.55 10.45
C ILE A 388 -13.71 -5.55 11.61
N GLY A 389 -14.25 -4.36 11.37
CA GLY A 389 -14.24 -3.24 12.32
C GLY A 389 -15.07 -3.45 13.57
N ALA A 390 -16.30 -3.95 13.42
CA ALA A 390 -17.21 -4.13 14.54
C ALA A 390 -16.70 -5.15 15.59
N PRO A 391 -16.23 -6.36 15.20
CA PRO A 391 -15.64 -7.30 16.14
C PRO A 391 -14.34 -6.79 16.78
N LEU A 392 -13.46 -6.17 16.00
CA LEU A 392 -12.21 -5.62 16.51
C LEU A 392 -12.47 -4.47 17.49
N GLY A 393 -13.42 -3.59 17.18
CA GLY A 393 -13.85 -2.53 18.11
C GLY A 393 -14.39 -3.10 19.43
N ALA A 394 -15.21 -4.15 19.36
CA ALA A 394 -15.74 -4.81 20.53
C ALA A 394 -14.66 -5.43 21.45
N ILE A 395 -13.51 -5.79 20.89
CA ILE A 395 -12.38 -6.41 21.57
C ILE A 395 -11.46 -5.34 22.20
N ILE A 396 -11.27 -4.21 21.52
CA ILE A 396 -10.38 -3.12 21.95
C ILE A 396 -11.09 -2.28 23.00
N ARG A 397 -11.02 -2.71 24.27
CA ARG A 397 -11.71 -2.05 25.40
C ARG A 397 -10.93 -0.87 25.98
N LYS A 398 -9.65 -0.70 25.67
CA LYS A 398 -8.74 0.30 26.25
C LYS A 398 -7.94 1.01 25.17
N GLY A 399 -7.84 2.33 25.22
CA GLY A 399 -6.95 3.08 24.31
C GLY A 399 -7.53 4.38 23.75
N GLY A 400 -8.72 4.80 24.19
CA GLY A 400 -9.33 6.05 23.72
C GLY A 400 -9.54 6.07 22.20
N LEU A 401 -9.69 7.27 21.61
CA LEU A 401 -9.94 7.45 20.17
C LEU A 401 -8.72 7.11 19.27
N GLY A 402 -7.51 7.11 19.82
CA GLY A 402 -6.28 6.92 19.03
C GLY A 402 -6.09 5.49 18.51
N MET A 403 -6.39 4.48 19.32
CA MET A 403 -6.20 3.08 18.93
C MET A 403 -7.09 2.66 17.74
N PRO A 404 -8.38 2.99 17.68
CA PRO A 404 -9.21 2.72 16.50
C PRO A 404 -8.66 3.34 15.22
N VAL A 405 -8.13 4.57 15.29
CA VAL A 405 -7.55 5.25 14.12
C VAL A 405 -6.32 4.49 13.61
N VAL A 406 -5.37 4.17 14.47
CA VAL A 406 -4.14 3.45 14.07
C VAL A 406 -4.46 2.10 13.46
N ILE A 407 -5.37 1.33 14.07
CA ILE A 407 -5.76 0.00 13.58
C ILE A 407 -6.50 0.11 12.24
N SER A 408 -7.40 1.08 12.08
CA SER A 408 -8.13 1.27 10.82
C SER A 408 -7.18 1.63 9.67
N VAL A 409 -6.22 2.52 9.91
CA VAL A 409 -5.20 2.87 8.90
C VAL A 409 -4.34 1.67 8.55
N LEU A 410 -3.89 0.87 9.54
CA LEU A 410 -3.09 -0.32 9.29
C LEU A 410 -3.84 -1.35 8.40
N ILE A 411 -5.09 -1.65 8.74
CA ILE A 411 -5.92 -2.60 7.97
C ILE A 411 -6.17 -2.07 6.56
N PHE A 412 -6.45 -0.77 6.44
CA PHE A 412 -6.66 -0.15 5.14
C PHE A 412 -5.40 -0.15 4.26
N VAL A 413 -4.23 0.10 4.85
CA VAL A 413 -2.95 0.03 4.12
C VAL A 413 -2.69 -1.39 3.62
N ILE A 414 -2.93 -2.41 4.45
CA ILE A 414 -2.81 -3.82 4.03
C ILE A 414 -3.76 -4.13 2.87
N TYR A 415 -5.03 -3.71 2.99
CA TYR A 415 -6.00 -3.84 1.90
C TYR A 415 -5.50 -3.17 0.62
N TYR A 416 -5.05 -1.92 0.71
CA TYR A 416 -4.62 -1.13 -0.44
C TYR A 416 -3.40 -1.74 -1.14
N ILE A 417 -2.44 -2.27 -0.37
CA ILE A 417 -1.26 -2.97 -0.92
C ILE A 417 -1.68 -4.22 -1.67
N ILE A 418 -2.58 -5.03 -1.10
CA ILE A 418 -3.07 -6.26 -1.74
C ILE A 418 -3.87 -5.91 -3.00
N ASP A 419 -4.83 -4.98 -2.91
CA ASP A 419 -5.70 -4.57 -4.02
C ASP A 419 -4.90 -3.96 -5.18
N SER A 420 -4.04 -2.98 -4.89
CA SER A 420 -3.23 -2.28 -5.88
C SER A 420 -2.17 -3.20 -6.50
N GLY A 421 -1.49 -4.00 -5.67
CA GLY A 421 -0.45 -4.93 -6.12
C GLY A 421 -1.01 -6.03 -7.02
N ALA A 422 -2.05 -6.74 -6.55
CA ALA A 422 -2.67 -7.82 -7.31
C ALA A 422 -3.33 -7.31 -8.61
N THR A 423 -3.99 -6.15 -8.56
CA THR A 423 -4.58 -5.53 -9.76
C THR A 423 -3.50 -5.16 -10.79
N ARG A 424 -2.34 -4.66 -10.35
CA ARG A 424 -1.22 -4.33 -11.25
C ARG A 424 -0.67 -5.58 -11.94
N VAL A 425 -0.41 -6.65 -11.20
CA VAL A 425 0.07 -7.93 -11.72
C VAL A 425 -0.96 -8.57 -12.68
N ALA A 426 -2.26 -8.42 -12.41
CA ALA A 426 -3.31 -8.89 -13.31
C ALA A 426 -3.37 -8.06 -14.62
N LYS A 427 -3.21 -6.73 -14.54
CA LYS A 427 -3.18 -5.86 -15.72
C LYS A 427 -1.94 -6.09 -16.59
N SER A 428 -0.77 -6.45 -16.01
CA SER A 428 0.42 -6.82 -16.80
C SER A 428 0.28 -8.15 -17.53
N GLY A 429 -0.70 -8.99 -17.17
CA GLY A 429 -0.97 -10.28 -17.81
C GLY A 429 -0.32 -11.48 -17.15
N GLU A 430 0.39 -11.30 -16.05
CA GLU A 430 1.06 -12.37 -15.30
C GLU A 430 0.09 -13.19 -14.45
N MET A 431 -1.10 -12.63 -14.16
CA MET A 431 -2.14 -13.29 -13.37
C MET A 431 -3.51 -13.11 -14.00
N ASN A 432 -4.42 -14.07 -13.74
CA ASN A 432 -5.80 -13.96 -14.17
C ASN A 432 -6.46 -12.68 -13.59
N ILE A 433 -7.14 -11.92 -14.46
CA ILE A 433 -7.73 -10.62 -14.10
C ILE A 433 -8.76 -10.74 -12.98
N VAL A 434 -9.60 -11.78 -13.02
CA VAL A 434 -10.61 -12.00 -11.98
C VAL A 434 -9.93 -12.27 -10.65
N LEU A 435 -8.97 -13.20 -10.59
CA LEU A 435 -8.24 -13.51 -9.37
C LEU A 435 -7.52 -12.28 -8.82
N GLY A 436 -6.82 -11.51 -9.68
CA GLY A 436 -6.09 -10.32 -9.24
C GLY A 436 -6.99 -9.22 -8.69
N THR A 437 -8.12 -8.95 -9.35
CA THR A 437 -9.05 -7.91 -8.91
C THR A 437 -9.85 -8.31 -7.67
N TRP A 438 -10.11 -9.61 -7.46
CA TRP A 438 -10.84 -10.13 -6.29
C TRP A 438 -9.92 -10.52 -5.13
N MET A 439 -8.59 -10.42 -5.28
CA MET A 439 -7.62 -10.90 -4.28
C MET A 439 -7.83 -10.24 -2.92
N SER A 440 -8.05 -8.93 -2.87
CA SER A 440 -8.34 -8.21 -1.64
C SER A 440 -9.61 -8.71 -0.95
N THR A 441 -10.66 -8.99 -1.73
CA THR A 441 -11.92 -9.56 -1.23
C THR A 441 -11.73 -10.99 -0.71
N ILE A 442 -11.00 -11.84 -1.46
CA ILE A 442 -10.73 -13.25 -1.11
C ILE A 442 -9.95 -13.35 0.21
N VAL A 443 -9.03 -12.42 0.46
CA VAL A 443 -8.23 -12.41 1.70
C VAL A 443 -9.01 -11.82 2.86
N LEU A 444 -9.69 -10.69 2.67
CA LEU A 444 -10.32 -9.94 3.77
C LEU A 444 -11.70 -10.46 4.17
N ALA A 445 -12.46 -11.06 3.27
CA ALA A 445 -13.78 -11.59 3.62
C ALA A 445 -13.70 -12.76 4.61
N PRO A 446 -12.83 -13.78 4.43
CA PRO A 446 -12.63 -14.82 5.44
C PRO A 446 -12.09 -14.27 6.76
N LEU A 447 -11.23 -13.24 6.71
CA LEU A 447 -10.71 -12.59 7.91
C LEU A 447 -11.83 -11.92 8.70
N GLY A 448 -12.72 -11.19 8.03
CA GLY A 448 -13.89 -10.57 8.64
C GLY A 448 -14.87 -11.60 9.24
N ALA A 449 -15.12 -12.69 8.52
CA ALA A 449 -15.93 -13.80 9.01
C ALA A 449 -15.30 -14.45 10.25
N PHE A 450 -13.99 -14.67 10.24
CA PHE A 450 -13.24 -15.22 11.38
C PHE A 450 -13.34 -14.33 12.62
N PHE A 451 -13.09 -13.02 12.47
CA PHE A 451 -13.20 -12.09 13.59
C PHE A 451 -14.63 -12.03 14.15
N THR A 452 -15.63 -12.02 13.28
CA THR A 452 -17.03 -12.00 13.69
C THR A 452 -17.41 -13.28 14.43
N TYR A 453 -17.00 -14.45 13.93
CA TYR A 453 -17.25 -15.74 14.58
C TYR A 453 -16.60 -15.82 15.97
N LYS A 454 -15.32 -15.43 16.07
CA LYS A 454 -14.57 -15.46 17.33
C LYS A 454 -15.12 -14.47 18.35
N SER A 455 -15.45 -13.25 17.93
CA SER A 455 -16.03 -12.23 18.82
C SER A 455 -17.43 -12.58 19.33
N ASN A 456 -18.19 -13.37 18.55
CA ASN A 456 -19.51 -13.86 18.99
C ASN A 456 -19.39 -14.97 20.04
N LYS A 457 -18.28 -15.76 20.05
CA LYS A 457 -18.01 -16.83 21.03
C LYS A 457 -17.24 -16.37 22.27
N ASP A 458 -17.04 -15.06 22.48
CA ASP A 458 -16.26 -14.47 23.59
C ASP A 458 -14.91 -15.17 23.82
N SER A 459 -14.23 -15.53 22.76
CA SER A 459 -12.96 -16.26 22.79
C SER A 459 -11.85 -15.43 23.43
N VAL A 460 -11.15 -16.01 24.43
CA VAL A 460 -9.97 -15.46 25.13
C VAL A 460 -8.82 -15.09 24.17
N VAL A 461 -8.85 -15.60 22.94
CA VAL A 461 -7.85 -15.34 21.88
C VAL A 461 -7.67 -13.85 21.57
N PHE A 462 -8.63 -12.98 21.90
CA PHE A 462 -8.57 -11.57 21.63
C PHE A 462 -8.28 -10.68 22.85
N ASN A 463 -7.85 -11.27 23.96
CA ASN A 463 -7.39 -10.46 25.08
C ASN A 463 -6.02 -9.83 24.71
N LEU A 464 -6.04 -8.54 24.37
CA LEU A 464 -4.82 -7.77 24.07
C LEU A 464 -3.78 -7.87 25.18
N ASP A 465 -4.21 -8.07 26.44
CA ASP A 465 -3.32 -8.27 27.56
C ASP A 465 -2.50 -9.56 27.41
N VAL A 466 -3.07 -10.60 26.80
CA VAL A 466 -2.34 -11.87 26.50
C VAL A 466 -1.25 -11.65 25.44
N TYR A 467 -1.58 -10.89 24.38
CA TYR A 467 -0.59 -10.56 23.36
C TYR A 467 0.44 -9.56 23.88
N ALA A 468 0.00 -8.54 24.62
CA ALA A 468 0.91 -7.60 25.30
C ALA A 468 1.82 -8.33 26.28
N ALA A 469 1.31 -9.31 27.03
CA ALA A 469 2.10 -10.17 27.90
C ALA A 469 3.09 -11.05 27.09
N PHE A 470 2.65 -11.60 25.95
CA PHE A 470 3.51 -12.34 25.05
C PHE A 470 4.64 -11.47 24.48
N PHE A 471 4.32 -10.27 23.96
CA PHE A 471 5.33 -9.34 23.44
C PHE A 471 6.23 -8.80 24.56
N ARG A 472 5.68 -8.44 25.74
CA ARG A 472 6.49 -8.07 26.91
C ARG A 472 7.45 -9.18 27.29
N LYS A 473 6.99 -10.44 27.24
CA LYS A 473 7.81 -11.62 27.50
C LYS A 473 8.89 -11.82 26.42
N LEU A 474 8.54 -11.61 25.13
CA LEU A 474 9.47 -11.71 24.01
C LEU A 474 10.53 -10.61 24.07
N PHE A 475 10.13 -9.37 24.32
CA PHE A 475 11.03 -8.21 24.44
C PHE A 475 11.62 -8.05 25.85
N GLY A 476 11.19 -8.88 26.82
CA GLY A 476 11.68 -8.86 28.20
C GLY A 476 11.45 -7.53 28.91
N ILE A 477 10.31 -6.88 28.69
CA ILE A 477 9.96 -5.63 29.37
C ILE A 477 9.63 -5.94 30.84
N ARG A 478 10.18 -5.16 31.78
CA ARG A 478 9.92 -5.34 33.20
C ARG A 478 8.46 -5.05 33.55
N GLN A 479 7.89 -5.88 34.44
CA GLN A 479 6.66 -5.56 35.14
C GLN A 479 7.04 -4.90 36.47
N SER A 480 6.46 -3.75 36.78
CA SER A 480 6.56 -3.11 38.08
C SER A 480 5.45 -3.64 39.00
N ARG A 481 5.80 -3.88 40.27
CA ARG A 481 4.80 -4.18 41.31
C ARG A 481 4.15 -2.88 41.76
N HIS A 482 2.86 -2.95 42.00
CA HIS A 482 2.11 -1.89 42.67
C HIS A 482 1.30 -2.53 43.78
N MET A 483 1.76 -2.33 45.04
CA MET A 483 1.07 -2.78 46.23
C MET A 483 0.13 -1.66 46.70
N PHE A 484 -1.14 -1.97 46.84
CA PHE A 484 -2.12 -1.07 47.41
C PHE A 484 -2.46 -1.51 48.83
N LYS A 485 -2.77 -0.56 49.71
CA LYS A 485 -3.31 -0.84 51.03
C LYS A 485 -4.60 -1.65 50.91
N LYS A 486 -4.66 -2.83 51.53
CA LYS A 486 -5.88 -3.64 51.53
C LYS A 486 -6.94 -2.95 52.38
N GLU A 487 -8.18 -2.94 51.92
CA GLU A 487 -9.31 -2.39 52.68
C GLU A 487 -9.66 -3.25 53.90
N VAL A 488 -9.42 -4.57 53.81
CA VAL A 488 -9.65 -5.53 54.91
C VAL A 488 -8.35 -6.26 55.18
N ILE A 489 -7.89 -6.17 56.44
CA ILE A 489 -6.70 -6.87 56.93
C ILE A 489 -7.18 -8.16 57.60
N ILE A 490 -6.76 -9.30 57.10
CA ILE A 490 -7.17 -10.64 57.55
C ILE A 490 -6.47 -11.02 58.86
N HIS A 491 -5.15 -10.74 58.93
CA HIS A 491 -4.33 -10.93 60.10
C HIS A 491 -3.17 -9.93 60.11
N THR A 492 -2.59 -9.67 61.26
CA THR A 492 -1.38 -8.82 61.35
C THR A 492 -0.13 -9.68 61.16
N PRO A 493 0.87 -9.20 60.36
CA PRO A 493 2.10 -9.96 60.10
C PRO A 493 2.87 -10.24 61.41
N GLU A 494 3.49 -11.45 61.50
CA GLU A 494 4.38 -11.83 62.60
C GLU A 494 5.80 -11.36 62.26
N TYR A 495 6.10 -10.08 62.50
CA TYR A 495 7.35 -9.45 62.09
C TYR A 495 8.62 -10.18 62.56
N ALA A 496 8.61 -10.82 63.72
CA ALA A 496 9.80 -11.57 64.21
C ALA A 496 10.14 -12.77 63.33
N LYS A 497 9.11 -13.48 62.86
CA LYS A 497 9.25 -14.65 61.98
C LYS A 497 9.52 -14.18 60.54
N ASP A 498 8.94 -13.09 60.14
CA ASP A 498 9.17 -12.51 58.81
C ASP A 498 10.60 -12.05 58.60
N ILE A 499 11.29 -11.53 59.65
CA ILE A 499 12.71 -11.14 59.63
C ILE A 499 13.58 -12.40 59.39
N GLU A 500 13.30 -13.54 60.05
CA GLU A 500 14.06 -14.77 59.86
C GLU A 500 13.92 -15.27 58.39
N ILE A 501 12.71 -15.20 57.82
CA ILE A 501 12.43 -15.59 56.43
C ILE A 501 13.13 -14.62 55.44
N LEU A 502 13.14 -13.30 55.74
CA LEU A 502 13.86 -12.30 54.93
C LEU A 502 15.37 -12.58 54.88
N ASP A 503 15.95 -12.95 56.02
CA ASP A 503 17.36 -13.32 56.14
C ASP A 503 17.66 -14.64 55.42
N GLU A 504 16.79 -15.65 55.54
CA GLU A 504 16.91 -16.92 54.80
C GLU A 504 16.90 -16.68 53.30
N ILE A 505 15.92 -15.92 52.77
CA ILE A 505 15.84 -15.54 51.35
C ILE A 505 17.10 -14.78 50.91
N SER A 506 17.64 -13.88 51.74
CA SER A 506 18.84 -13.14 51.41
C SER A 506 20.06 -14.05 51.31
N LYS A 507 20.22 -15.04 52.22
CA LYS A 507 21.26 -16.03 52.19
C LYS A 507 21.10 -16.97 50.96
N ASP A 508 19.88 -17.44 50.67
CA ASP A 508 19.61 -18.26 49.52
C ASP A 508 19.98 -17.52 48.20
N CYS A 509 19.63 -16.25 48.10
CA CYS A 509 19.98 -15.37 46.95
C CYS A 509 21.50 -15.20 46.82
N GLN A 510 22.22 -15.01 47.94
CA GLN A 510 23.68 -14.87 47.94
C GLN A 510 24.38 -16.14 47.56
N THR A 511 24.01 -17.29 48.14
CA THR A 511 24.52 -18.61 47.81
C THR A 511 24.31 -18.92 46.33
N TYR A 512 23.14 -18.57 45.78
CA TYR A 512 22.86 -18.75 44.37
C TYR A 512 23.77 -17.90 43.48
N LEU A 513 24.01 -16.62 43.84
CA LEU A 513 24.92 -15.72 43.12
C LEU A 513 26.38 -16.20 43.13
N GLU A 514 26.83 -16.82 44.19
CA GLU A 514 28.17 -17.40 44.33
C GLU A 514 28.33 -18.69 43.53
N THR A 515 27.30 -19.55 43.55
CA THR A 515 27.33 -20.87 42.89
C THR A 515 27.20 -20.74 41.38
N HIS A 516 26.42 -19.76 40.88
CA HIS A 516 26.12 -19.62 39.47
C HIS A 516 26.78 -18.39 38.88
N ARG A 517 27.73 -18.55 37.96
CA ARG A 517 28.36 -17.45 37.20
C ARG A 517 27.38 -16.86 36.18
N LEU A 518 26.47 -15.97 36.61
CA LEU A 518 25.42 -15.39 35.77
C LEU A 518 25.96 -14.40 34.74
N LYS A 519 27.09 -13.74 34.98
CA LYS A 519 27.72 -12.75 34.05
C LYS A 519 28.35 -13.43 32.82
N GLY A 520 28.78 -14.68 32.96
CA GLY A 520 29.44 -15.42 31.88
C GLY A 520 28.47 -15.72 30.72
N MET A 521 29.01 -15.72 29.50
CA MET A 521 28.27 -16.24 28.36
C MET A 521 27.92 -17.68 28.54
N PRO A 522 26.64 -18.09 28.47
CA PRO A 522 26.24 -19.48 28.60
C PRO A 522 26.67 -20.28 27.35
N ASN A 523 26.89 -21.56 27.52
CA ASN A 523 27.24 -22.45 26.39
C ASN A 523 26.02 -22.58 25.45
N TYR A 524 26.19 -22.18 24.19
CA TYR A 524 25.14 -22.18 23.15
C TYR A 524 24.47 -23.56 23.01
N ILE A 525 25.29 -24.63 22.94
CA ILE A 525 24.79 -26.00 22.76
C ILE A 525 23.95 -26.42 23.96
N GLN A 526 24.40 -26.12 25.19
CA GLN A 526 23.69 -26.49 26.41
C GLN A 526 22.32 -25.85 26.56
N ILE A 527 22.14 -24.61 26.08
CA ILE A 527 20.85 -23.92 26.12
C ILE A 527 19.79 -24.65 25.30
N PHE A 528 20.15 -25.11 24.10
CA PHE A 528 19.19 -25.73 23.19
C PHE A 528 19.01 -27.22 23.39
N THR A 529 19.94 -27.87 24.08
CA THR A 529 19.89 -29.33 24.34
C THR A 529 19.40 -29.70 25.75
N ASN A 530 19.57 -28.81 26.74
CA ASN A 530 19.30 -29.10 28.14
C ASN A 530 17.95 -28.51 28.59
N ASN A 531 17.00 -29.36 28.99
CA ASN A 531 15.66 -29.00 29.45
C ASN A 531 15.55 -28.97 30.99
N LYS A 532 16.65 -28.87 31.73
CA LYS A 532 16.59 -28.90 33.19
C LYS A 532 15.96 -27.63 33.74
N HIS A 533 14.96 -27.76 34.60
CA HIS A 533 14.41 -26.71 35.44
C HIS A 533 15.44 -26.29 36.49
N ASP A 534 15.49 -25.00 36.79
CA ASP A 534 16.23 -24.48 37.93
C ASP A 534 15.29 -24.42 39.14
N ASP A 535 15.29 -25.50 39.91
CA ASP A 535 14.38 -25.65 41.06
C ASP A 535 14.73 -24.66 42.18
N ALA A 536 16.02 -24.25 42.32
CA ALA A 536 16.46 -23.32 43.33
C ALA A 536 15.84 -21.90 43.15
N ILE A 537 15.85 -21.35 41.93
CA ILE A 537 15.20 -20.08 41.64
C ILE A 537 13.67 -20.16 41.80
N ALA A 538 13.07 -21.31 41.47
CA ALA A 538 11.64 -21.49 41.64
C ALA A 538 11.26 -21.49 43.13
N GLU A 539 12.10 -22.08 43.99
CA GLU A 539 11.90 -22.11 45.43
C GLU A 539 12.09 -20.73 46.07
N ILE A 540 13.16 -19.99 45.72
CA ILE A 540 13.39 -18.62 46.16
C ILE A 540 12.20 -17.72 45.75
N SER A 541 11.72 -17.86 44.51
CA SER A 541 10.56 -17.10 44.02
C SER A 541 9.30 -17.42 44.82
N LYS A 542 9.05 -18.68 45.13
CA LYS A 542 7.89 -19.12 45.92
C LYS A 542 7.94 -18.61 47.35
N LYS A 543 9.10 -18.72 48.05
CA LYS A 543 9.31 -18.19 49.40
C LYS A 543 9.09 -16.67 49.41
N MET A 544 9.64 -15.96 48.44
CA MET A 544 9.52 -14.50 48.33
C MET A 544 8.05 -14.06 48.11
N GLU A 545 7.31 -14.74 47.21
CA GLU A 545 5.91 -14.39 46.96
C GLU A 545 5.01 -14.65 48.17
N ALA A 546 5.24 -15.74 48.90
CA ALA A 546 4.53 -16.07 50.14
C ALA A 546 4.76 -14.99 51.21
N LEU A 547 6.02 -14.58 51.40
CA LEU A 547 6.37 -13.50 52.31
C LEU A 547 5.76 -12.14 51.95
N ILE A 548 5.78 -11.81 50.66
CA ILE A 548 5.16 -10.57 50.14
C ILE A 548 3.65 -10.55 50.39
N GLU A 549 2.98 -11.70 50.25
CA GLU A 549 1.56 -11.84 50.52
C GLU A 549 1.26 -11.64 52.03
N GLU A 550 2.09 -12.15 52.92
CA GLU A 550 1.97 -11.99 54.37
C GLU A 550 2.21 -10.53 54.77
N LEU A 551 3.34 -9.94 54.38
CA LEU A 551 3.68 -8.55 54.64
C LEU A 551 2.70 -7.54 53.98
N SER A 552 1.98 -7.93 52.93
CA SER A 552 0.95 -7.06 52.31
C SER A 552 -0.24 -6.76 53.23
N ASN A 553 -0.37 -7.48 54.35
CA ASN A 553 -1.39 -7.22 55.37
C ASN A 553 -0.93 -6.12 56.39
N THR A 554 0.24 -5.53 56.23
CA THR A 554 0.71 -4.45 57.09
C THR A 554 -0.11 -3.16 56.94
N LYS A 555 -0.19 -2.39 58.03
CA LYS A 555 -0.79 -1.04 58.05
C LYS A 555 0.22 0.04 57.66
N ASP A 556 1.51 -0.26 57.63
CA ASP A 556 2.58 0.71 57.37
C ASP A 556 2.69 1.00 55.85
N ALA A 557 2.48 2.27 55.49
CA ALA A 557 2.60 2.75 54.14
C ALA A 557 4.05 2.76 53.61
N VAL A 558 5.03 2.92 54.51
CA VAL A 558 6.44 2.91 54.14
C VAL A 558 6.87 1.50 53.75
N LEU A 559 6.45 0.50 54.52
CA LEU A 559 6.73 -0.90 54.25
C LEU A 559 6.09 -1.37 52.95
N LEU A 560 4.84 -0.94 52.65
CA LEU A 560 4.18 -1.20 51.38
C LEU A 560 4.93 -0.58 50.20
N ASN A 561 5.47 0.64 50.36
CA ASN A 561 6.25 1.27 49.30
C ASN A 561 7.60 0.56 49.07
N LEU A 562 8.29 0.12 50.13
CA LEU A 562 9.51 -0.68 49.99
C LEU A 562 9.25 -1.99 49.22
N MET A 563 8.12 -2.66 49.48
CA MET A 563 7.73 -3.88 48.79
C MET A 563 7.47 -3.67 47.30
N ASN A 564 7.13 -2.49 46.81
CA ASN A 564 7.02 -2.16 45.40
C ASN A 564 8.34 -2.31 44.63
N ASN A 565 9.48 -2.29 45.34
CA ASN A 565 10.82 -2.44 44.75
C ASN A 565 11.16 -3.90 44.43
N TYR A 566 10.38 -4.89 44.92
CA TYR A 566 10.64 -6.28 44.62
C TYR A 566 10.43 -6.59 43.12
N PRO A 567 11.44 -7.13 42.44
CA PRO A 567 11.31 -7.55 41.05
C PRO A 567 10.50 -8.86 40.97
N PHE A 568 9.86 -9.08 39.81
CA PHE A 568 9.36 -10.40 39.47
C PHE A 568 10.51 -11.30 39.00
N LEU A 569 10.84 -12.35 39.76
CA LEU A 569 11.89 -13.27 39.38
C LEU A 569 11.51 -14.04 38.12
N SER A 570 12.40 -14.07 37.16
CA SER A 570 12.23 -14.85 35.95
C SER A 570 12.81 -16.25 36.14
N VAL A 571 11.97 -17.21 36.47
CA VAL A 571 12.33 -18.63 36.55
C VAL A 571 12.85 -19.21 35.23
N LYS A 572 12.72 -18.43 34.12
CA LYS A 572 13.09 -18.84 32.74
C LYS A 572 14.53 -18.54 32.34
N ALA A 573 15.36 -17.98 33.24
CA ALA A 573 16.73 -17.57 32.89
C ALA A 573 17.63 -18.76 32.47
N HIS A 574 17.27 -19.96 32.84
CA HIS A 574 17.98 -21.21 32.51
C HIS A 574 17.11 -22.21 31.74
N LYS A 575 15.86 -21.88 31.42
CA LYS A 575 14.94 -22.78 30.74
C LYS A 575 15.04 -22.58 29.22
N SER A 576 15.01 -23.69 28.47
CA SER A 576 14.80 -23.63 27.03
C SER A 576 13.48 -22.90 26.68
N LEU A 577 13.44 -22.25 25.54
CA LEU A 577 12.32 -21.37 25.13
C LEU A 577 11.01 -22.13 24.91
N PHE A 578 11.10 -23.38 24.46
CA PHE A 578 9.95 -24.21 24.13
C PHE A 578 9.96 -25.44 25.02
N ASP A 579 8.81 -25.90 25.47
CA ASP A 579 8.68 -27.15 26.25
C ASP A 579 8.98 -28.39 25.38
N ASN A 580 8.93 -28.23 24.04
CA ASN A 580 9.24 -29.31 23.11
C ASN A 580 10.71 -29.28 22.68
N ARG A 581 11.45 -30.35 23.00
CA ARG A 581 12.88 -30.52 22.72
C ARG A 581 13.24 -30.39 21.24
N TRP A 582 12.37 -30.89 20.35
CA TRP A 582 12.58 -30.83 18.91
C TRP A 582 12.51 -29.39 18.37
N LEU A 583 11.57 -28.57 18.88
CA LEU A 583 11.47 -27.18 18.51
C LEU A 583 12.68 -26.36 18.96
N ASN A 584 13.21 -26.64 20.17
CA ASN A 584 14.42 -25.97 20.65
C ASN A 584 15.63 -26.28 19.75
N LEU A 585 15.83 -27.56 19.39
CA LEU A 585 16.91 -27.96 18.48
C LEU A 585 16.76 -27.33 17.10
N LEU A 586 15.56 -27.30 16.55
CA LEU A 586 15.27 -26.72 15.23
C LEU A 586 15.58 -25.20 15.20
N PHE A 587 15.15 -24.48 16.24
CA PHE A 587 15.47 -23.04 16.35
C PHE A 587 16.95 -22.79 16.66
N GLY A 588 17.64 -23.71 17.35
CA GLY A 588 19.10 -23.64 17.55
C GLY A 588 19.90 -23.80 16.26
N ILE A 589 19.40 -24.54 15.27
CA ILE A 589 20.05 -24.76 13.97
C ILE A 589 19.85 -23.58 13.03
N ILE A 590 18.70 -22.91 13.10
CA ILE A 590 18.41 -21.71 12.28
C ILE A 590 19.20 -20.52 12.82
N VAL A 591 20.38 -20.28 12.28
CA VAL A 591 21.38 -19.31 12.78
C VAL A 591 20.82 -17.94 13.16
N PRO A 592 20.04 -17.19 12.36
CA PRO A 592 19.58 -15.86 12.78
C PRO A 592 18.59 -15.93 13.96
N ALA A 593 17.69 -16.90 13.98
CA ALA A 593 16.72 -17.07 15.07
C ALA A 593 17.37 -17.60 16.35
N GLY A 594 18.25 -18.60 16.23
CA GLY A 594 18.99 -19.17 17.37
C GLY A 594 19.88 -18.14 18.06
N LEU A 595 20.55 -17.27 17.31
CA LEU A 595 21.41 -16.21 17.85
C LEU A 595 20.59 -15.15 18.61
N LEU A 596 19.44 -14.73 18.07
CA LEU A 596 18.54 -13.80 18.75
C LEU A 596 17.99 -14.39 20.06
N LEU A 597 17.62 -15.66 20.05
CA LEU A 597 17.13 -16.36 21.22
C LEU A 597 18.23 -16.56 22.28
N TYR A 598 19.45 -16.89 21.86
CA TYR A 598 20.62 -16.96 22.72
C TYR A 598 20.94 -15.64 23.42
N LEU A 599 20.95 -14.54 22.66
CA LEU A 599 21.18 -13.19 23.23
C LEU A 599 20.07 -12.82 24.23
N ASN A 600 18.83 -13.24 23.96
CA ASN A 600 17.72 -13.00 24.86
C ASN A 600 17.87 -13.78 26.19
N ILE A 601 18.31 -15.05 26.14
CA ILE A 601 18.59 -15.84 27.34
C ILE A 601 19.76 -15.24 28.14
N TRP A 602 20.82 -14.84 27.47
CA TRP A 602 21.93 -14.16 28.13
C TRP A 602 21.49 -12.89 28.83
N ARG A 603 20.65 -12.09 28.19
CA ARG A 603 20.01 -10.90 28.77
C ARG A 603 19.15 -11.24 30.00
N TYR A 604 18.42 -12.38 29.99
CA TYR A 604 17.66 -12.84 31.16
C TYR A 604 18.58 -13.21 32.32
N ARG A 605 19.72 -13.84 32.08
CA ARG A 605 20.70 -14.19 33.13
C ARG A 605 21.30 -12.94 33.78
N LEU A 606 21.69 -11.95 32.98
CA LEU A 606 22.19 -10.67 33.49
C LEU A 606 21.14 -9.92 34.32
N ARG A 607 19.89 -10.03 33.92
CA ARG A 607 18.77 -9.46 34.68
C ARG A 607 18.52 -10.20 35.98
N LEU A 608 18.56 -11.51 35.97
CA LEU A 608 18.40 -12.32 37.17
C LEU A 608 19.44 -11.97 38.22
N GLU A 609 20.71 -11.80 37.84
CA GLU A 609 21.74 -11.30 38.74
C GLU A 609 21.38 -9.98 39.40
N LYS A 610 20.94 -9.02 38.55
CA LYS A 610 20.55 -7.70 39.04
C LYS A 610 19.32 -7.77 39.95
N ASP A 611 18.36 -8.61 39.63
CA ASP A 611 17.12 -8.75 40.39
C ASP A 611 17.38 -9.43 41.74
N LEU A 612 18.24 -10.43 41.82
CA LEU A 612 18.67 -11.05 43.10
C LEU A 612 19.37 -10.04 44.01
N ARG A 613 20.25 -9.18 43.47
CA ARG A 613 20.89 -8.08 44.23
C ARG A 613 19.88 -7.03 44.74
N VAL A 614 18.86 -6.75 43.95
CA VAL A 614 17.77 -5.84 44.36
C VAL A 614 16.96 -6.46 45.49
N ILE A 615 16.67 -7.77 45.44
CA ILE A 615 15.98 -8.49 46.53
C ILE A 615 16.76 -8.41 47.82
N ILE A 616 18.05 -8.72 47.80
CA ILE A 616 18.91 -8.65 49.01
C ILE A 616 18.85 -7.23 49.62
N LYS A 617 19.00 -6.20 48.77
CA LYS A 617 18.93 -4.80 49.22
C LYS A 617 17.56 -4.42 49.79
N THR A 618 16.48 -4.89 49.13
CA THR A 618 15.10 -4.61 49.57
C THR A 618 14.81 -5.29 50.89
N ASN A 619 15.24 -6.58 51.04
CA ASN A 619 15.12 -7.31 52.29
C ASN A 619 15.80 -6.58 53.46
N GLN A 620 17.05 -6.10 53.26
CA GLN A 620 17.75 -5.30 54.28
C GLN A 620 16.98 -4.03 54.66
N SER A 621 16.45 -3.31 53.66
CA SER A 621 15.66 -2.10 53.93
C SER A 621 14.35 -2.38 54.67
N ILE A 622 13.72 -3.53 54.43
CA ILE A 622 12.49 -3.97 55.11
C ILE A 622 12.81 -4.38 56.56
N ILE A 623 13.90 -5.12 56.79
CA ILE A 623 14.35 -5.50 58.14
C ILE A 623 14.61 -4.26 58.95
N GLU A 624 15.40 -3.30 58.44
CA GLU A 624 15.73 -2.04 59.12
C GLU A 624 14.45 -1.23 59.45
N GLN A 625 13.45 -1.22 58.55
CA GLN A 625 12.17 -0.54 58.81
C GLN A 625 11.36 -1.23 59.91
N ILE A 626 11.32 -2.56 59.94
CA ILE A 626 10.62 -3.33 60.96
C ILE A 626 11.28 -3.17 62.34
N GLU A 627 12.62 -3.23 62.41
CA GLU A 627 13.38 -2.99 63.64
C GLU A 627 13.18 -1.58 64.19
N ASN A 628 13.21 -0.57 63.34
CA ASN A 628 12.91 0.80 63.74
C ASN A 628 11.48 0.96 64.29
N GLN A 629 10.49 0.32 63.71
CA GLN A 629 9.12 0.31 64.23
C GLN A 629 8.99 -0.38 65.58
N GLN A 630 9.68 -1.49 65.80
CA GLN A 630 9.69 -2.19 67.10
C GLN A 630 10.35 -1.36 68.20
N LEU A 631 11.40 -0.61 67.86
CA LEU A 631 12.06 0.35 68.78
C LEU A 631 11.14 1.53 69.14
N TYR A 632 10.28 2.00 68.22
CA TYR A 632 9.30 3.07 68.50
C TYR A 632 8.12 2.59 69.35
N LEU A 633 7.75 1.29 69.28
CA LEU A 633 6.64 0.74 70.07
C LEU A 633 7.08 0.32 71.50
N GLN A 634 8.39 0.21 71.77
CA GLN A 634 8.98 -0.05 73.09
C GLN A 634 9.32 1.20 73.89
N LYS A 635 9.27 2.37 73.26
CA LYS A 635 9.36 3.68 73.91
C LYS A 635 7.97 4.29 74.14
#